data_aea9c156171e82197c8887eb90628d72
#
_entry.id   aea9c156171e82197c8887eb90628d72
#
_cell.length_a   1.000
_cell.length_b   1.000
_cell.length_c   1.000
_cell.angle_alpha   90.00
_cell.angle_beta   90.00
_cell.angle_gamma   90.00
#
_symmetry.space_group_name_H-M   'P 1'
#
loop_
_entity.id
_entity.type
_entity.pdbx_description
1 polymer ?
#
loop_
_entity_poly.entity_id
_entity_poly.type
_entity_poly.pdbx_seq_one_letter_code
_entity_poly.pdbx_strand_id
1 'polypeptide(L)'
;VPPGRTLDGRLLVPALTAWAVLVALLPSPVRLLLAVAAAGAVGAVAVLAVPPGRPDRPRPWTAPLAMSLAATCLVALAAGTHLVRDRAGPVGDWADERAVVSLTATVTTEPRVVDRADERDPLVVLHLRVHEITGRGTTAAVGAPVLVLAPAGQGWEELTWRSSVVATGRLGPAEPGERPVAVLSPRGGPALQEGPGRVLDAVDHVRDRFRRAVDPLPADARGLVPGLVVGDTSLTPPELTDDMRATGMTHLSAVSGSNVALVCGAVAVLVARAGVARRWRTPLVLLALVGFVLLCRPEPSVLRAGVMGSVGLLALSSGRRRVSLPALGAAVVVLLCVDPWLARSHGFALSTLATLGLVLWSRPWGDAIAGRLPARLRLLGDAVAVPLAAQVACAPVIVLLQGSITTVAVLANLLAAPLVAPTTVLGVLAAVLSPLSVALASAVAWAAALPAWTIARVARLGADVPYGTVDWVDGPPGAWLLTGLTAALLVTGPWWRDLLRRRPWWGAALLVAAAATLWPVPAWRTWPPPGWQVLACDVGQGDATLLRSGPAAAVLVDTGPEPDLVARCLREAGVERVDLLVLSHFHADHVGGLAGVLGAVPVAAAYLSPVREPPDVAAATLAELAAAGVPHRDGTAGERRRAGSVLLEVVGPGPRPVVGGSAANNGSLVVDAAVGDLRVLLTGDLEPEGAWPLRRPLQGRDFDVLKVAHHARPPRTSASYGRPGRRSRSSGSAPTTPSATPRRAR
;
A
#
# COMPACT_ATOMS: atom_id res chain seq x y z
N VAL A 1 -10.75 3.34 36.45
CA VAL A 1 -10.21 1.98 36.47
C VAL A 1 -10.47 1.44 37.86
N PRO A 2 -11.20 0.31 38.05
CA PRO A 2 -11.33 -0.28 39.36
C PRO A 2 -9.94 -0.67 39.89
N PRO A 3 -9.64 -0.45 41.17
CA PRO A 3 -8.37 -0.79 41.78
C PRO A 3 -8.20 -2.32 41.75
N GLY A 4 -7.18 -2.84 41.01
CA GLY A 4 -6.84 -4.24 41.06
C GLY A 4 -6.47 -4.93 39.73
N ARG A 5 -6.47 -4.24 38.57
CA ARG A 5 -6.01 -4.82 37.31
C ARG A 5 -4.67 -4.24 36.88
N THR A 6 -3.58 -4.75 37.41
CA THR A 6 -2.26 -4.48 36.85
C THR A 6 -2.14 -5.22 35.50
N LEU A 7 -1.99 -4.45 34.43
CA LEU A 7 -1.64 -5.02 33.11
C LEU A 7 -0.22 -5.60 33.21
N ASP A 8 -0.07 -6.89 32.89
CA ASP A 8 1.25 -7.52 32.85
C ASP A 8 1.99 -7.14 31.58
N GLY A 9 2.73 -6.03 31.61
CA GLY A 9 3.54 -5.52 30.51
C GLY A 9 4.98 -6.07 30.47
N ARG A 10 5.33 -7.05 31.30
CA ARG A 10 6.71 -7.51 31.48
C ARG A 10 7.39 -7.97 30.20
N LEU A 11 6.68 -8.61 29.26
CA LEU A 11 7.21 -9.02 27.97
C LEU A 11 6.91 -8.01 26.87
N LEU A 12 5.88 -7.19 26.99
CA LEU A 12 5.50 -6.21 25.97
C LEU A 12 6.54 -5.10 25.83
N VAL A 13 7.00 -4.50 26.94
CA VAL A 13 8.00 -3.43 26.89
C VAL A 13 9.32 -3.91 26.26
N PRO A 14 9.89 -5.07 26.68
CA PRO A 14 11.04 -5.68 25.99
C PRO A 14 10.82 -5.92 24.50
N ALA A 15 9.66 -6.43 24.10
CA ALA A 15 9.35 -6.69 22.70
C ALA A 15 9.28 -5.42 21.85
N LEU A 16 8.60 -4.38 22.35
CA LEU A 16 8.51 -3.09 21.66
C LEU A 16 9.86 -2.38 21.58
N THR A 17 10.68 -2.47 22.63
CA THR A 17 12.04 -1.91 22.64
C THR A 17 12.91 -2.62 21.59
N ALA A 18 12.93 -3.95 21.58
CA ALA A 18 13.69 -4.74 20.61
C ALA A 18 13.21 -4.46 19.17
N TRP A 19 11.89 -4.34 18.97
CA TRP A 19 11.32 -3.99 17.66
C TRP A 19 11.74 -2.60 17.20
N ALA A 20 11.62 -1.58 18.04
CA ALA A 20 12.03 -0.21 17.70
C ALA A 20 13.52 -0.12 17.35
N VAL A 21 14.39 -0.79 18.11
CA VAL A 21 15.83 -0.87 17.84
C VAL A 21 16.08 -1.55 16.49
N LEU A 22 15.36 -2.65 16.19
CA LEU A 22 15.55 -3.36 14.94
C LEU A 22 15.07 -2.55 13.73
N VAL A 23 13.93 -1.85 13.81
CA VAL A 23 13.46 -0.94 12.75
C VAL A 23 14.53 0.09 12.39
N ALA A 24 15.18 0.66 13.40
CA ALA A 24 16.21 1.69 13.21
C ALA A 24 17.54 1.12 12.64
N LEU A 25 17.92 -0.09 13.06
CA LEU A 25 19.25 -0.62 12.78
C LEU A 25 19.29 -1.62 11.61
N LEU A 26 18.17 -2.14 11.15
CA LEU A 26 18.16 -3.14 10.08
C LEU A 26 18.80 -2.66 8.76
N PRO A 27 18.70 -1.36 8.37
CA PRO A 27 19.39 -0.83 7.21
C PRO A 27 20.93 -0.64 7.42
N SER A 28 21.38 -0.75 8.68
CA SER A 28 22.74 -0.46 9.05
C SER A 28 23.70 -1.64 8.76
N PRO A 29 25.03 -1.40 8.74
CA PRO A 29 26.01 -2.48 8.61
C PRO A 29 25.87 -3.53 9.71
N VAL A 30 26.07 -4.80 9.36
CA VAL A 30 25.95 -5.96 10.29
C VAL A 30 26.77 -5.77 11.57
N ARG A 31 27.96 -5.17 11.46
CA ARG A 31 28.83 -4.85 12.62
C ARG A 31 28.12 -4.06 13.71
N LEU A 32 27.21 -3.13 13.33
CA LEU A 32 26.47 -2.33 14.29
C LEU A 32 25.42 -3.16 15.01
N LEU A 33 24.70 -4.04 14.31
CA LEU A 33 23.75 -4.98 14.93
C LEU A 33 24.44 -5.91 15.92
N LEU A 34 25.62 -6.44 15.56
CA LEU A 34 26.40 -7.30 16.45
C LEU A 34 26.95 -6.52 17.65
N ALA A 35 27.35 -5.26 17.48
CA ALA A 35 27.77 -4.40 18.59
C ALA A 35 26.62 -4.11 19.56
N VAL A 36 25.40 -3.85 19.03
CA VAL A 36 24.21 -3.65 19.86
C VAL A 36 23.81 -4.95 20.58
N ALA A 37 23.93 -6.10 19.91
CA ALA A 37 23.71 -7.40 20.56
C ALA A 37 24.70 -7.62 21.72
N ALA A 38 25.99 -7.38 21.52
CA ALA A 38 27.00 -7.49 22.56
C ALA A 38 26.76 -6.50 23.71
N ALA A 39 26.47 -5.23 23.41
CA ALA A 39 26.14 -4.24 24.42
C ALA A 39 24.88 -4.60 25.21
N GLY A 40 23.86 -5.13 24.55
CA GLY A 40 22.64 -5.66 25.17
C GLY A 40 22.93 -6.82 26.13
N ALA A 41 23.77 -7.76 25.71
CA ALA A 41 24.18 -8.89 26.56
C ALA A 41 24.94 -8.42 27.81
N VAL A 42 25.96 -7.58 27.61
CA VAL A 42 26.77 -7.02 28.72
C VAL A 42 25.89 -6.20 29.66
N GLY A 43 25.02 -5.33 29.10
CA GLY A 43 24.09 -4.54 29.89
C GLY A 43 23.09 -5.38 30.68
N ALA A 44 22.55 -6.45 30.09
CA ALA A 44 21.62 -7.35 30.78
C ALA A 44 22.34 -8.04 31.97
N VAL A 45 23.54 -8.55 31.75
CA VAL A 45 24.36 -9.18 32.84
C VAL A 45 24.70 -8.14 33.91
N ALA A 46 25.13 -6.93 33.54
CA ALA A 46 25.44 -5.86 34.49
C ALA A 46 24.22 -5.48 35.33
N VAL A 47 23.02 -5.37 34.74
CA VAL A 47 21.79 -5.08 35.49
C VAL A 47 21.40 -6.23 36.43
N LEU A 48 21.58 -7.48 36.01
CA LEU A 48 21.33 -8.66 36.84
C LEU A 48 22.34 -8.80 37.99
N ALA A 49 23.58 -8.34 37.78
CA ALA A 49 24.62 -8.31 38.83
C ALA A 49 24.40 -7.21 39.88
N VAL A 50 23.49 -6.24 39.64
CA VAL A 50 23.13 -5.25 40.65
C VAL A 50 22.43 -5.95 41.82
N PRO A 51 22.93 -5.82 43.06
CA PRO A 51 22.32 -6.47 44.22
C PRO A 51 20.83 -6.13 44.34
N PRO A 52 19.99 -7.10 44.71
CA PRO A 52 18.59 -6.82 44.96
C PRO A 52 18.42 -5.69 45.97
N GLY A 53 17.48 -4.77 45.68
CA GLY A 53 17.20 -3.69 46.62
C GLY A 53 16.76 -4.25 47.99
N ARG A 54 16.89 -3.47 49.05
CA ARG A 54 16.37 -3.86 50.35
C ARG A 54 14.86 -4.08 50.26
N PRO A 55 14.26 -4.95 51.09
CA PRO A 55 12.80 -5.20 51.08
C PRO A 55 11.94 -3.92 51.14
N ASP A 56 12.42 -2.93 51.87
CA ASP A 56 11.81 -1.61 52.08
C ASP A 56 12.02 -0.64 50.87
N ARG A 57 12.96 -0.94 49.96
CA ARG A 57 13.25 -0.16 48.74
C ARG A 57 13.52 -1.08 47.56
N PRO A 58 12.48 -1.74 47.01
CA PRO A 58 12.64 -2.58 45.84
C PRO A 58 13.08 -1.76 44.64
N ARG A 59 13.92 -2.34 43.79
CA ARG A 59 14.33 -1.72 42.50
C ARG A 59 13.46 -2.28 41.36
N PRO A 60 12.24 -1.73 41.12
CA PRO A 60 11.27 -2.30 40.21
C PRO A 60 11.70 -2.25 38.73
N TRP A 61 12.76 -1.45 38.42
CA TRP A 61 13.25 -1.23 37.05
C TRP A 61 14.28 -2.27 36.58
N THR A 62 14.92 -3.02 37.48
CA THR A 62 16.02 -3.96 37.12
C THR A 62 15.54 -5.09 36.22
N ALA A 63 14.46 -5.77 36.59
CA ALA A 63 13.93 -6.88 35.79
C ALA A 63 13.41 -6.45 34.40
N PRO A 64 12.56 -5.41 34.26
CA PRO A 64 12.15 -4.92 32.94
C PRO A 64 13.32 -4.46 32.08
N LEU A 65 14.32 -3.78 32.64
CA LEU A 65 15.49 -3.32 31.90
C LEU A 65 16.35 -4.51 31.43
N ALA A 66 16.65 -5.47 32.31
CA ALA A 66 17.39 -6.66 31.93
C ALA A 66 16.67 -7.46 30.83
N MET A 67 15.35 -7.61 30.93
CA MET A 67 14.55 -8.28 29.89
C MET A 67 14.55 -7.52 28.57
N SER A 68 14.51 -6.18 28.59
CA SER A 68 14.57 -5.35 27.38
C SER A 68 15.93 -5.46 26.69
N LEU A 69 17.00 -5.44 27.46
CA LEU A 69 18.36 -5.62 26.96
C LEU A 69 18.57 -7.03 26.40
N ALA A 70 18.08 -8.06 27.10
CA ALA A 70 18.16 -9.44 26.65
C ALA A 70 17.33 -9.67 25.36
N ALA A 71 16.11 -9.15 25.27
CA ALA A 71 15.28 -9.24 24.07
C ALA A 71 15.94 -8.51 22.89
N THR A 72 16.50 -7.32 23.13
CA THR A 72 17.25 -6.56 22.11
C THR A 72 18.49 -7.33 21.64
N CYS A 73 19.26 -7.90 22.57
CA CYS A 73 20.40 -8.76 22.25
C CYS A 73 19.99 -9.93 21.36
N LEU A 74 18.95 -10.67 21.75
CA LEU A 74 18.47 -11.85 21.04
C LEU A 74 18.02 -11.49 19.60
N VAL A 75 17.19 -10.45 19.46
CA VAL A 75 16.66 -10.03 18.17
C VAL A 75 17.76 -9.43 17.28
N ALA A 76 18.69 -8.64 17.84
CA ALA A 76 19.81 -8.06 17.09
C ALA A 76 20.80 -9.15 16.63
N LEU A 77 21.05 -10.15 17.46
CA LEU A 77 21.89 -11.30 17.09
C LEU A 77 21.25 -12.12 15.99
N ALA A 78 19.96 -12.42 16.11
CA ALA A 78 19.20 -13.11 15.06
C ALA A 78 19.23 -12.34 13.74
N ALA A 79 18.98 -11.04 13.78
CA ALA A 79 19.05 -10.16 12.59
C ALA A 79 20.48 -10.16 11.99
N GLY A 80 21.51 -10.03 12.81
CA GLY A 80 22.89 -10.08 12.36
C GLY A 80 23.24 -11.39 11.65
N THR A 81 22.81 -12.54 12.19
CA THR A 81 23.02 -13.86 11.58
C THR A 81 22.28 -14.02 10.25
N HIS A 82 21.02 -13.53 10.17
CA HIS A 82 20.27 -13.53 8.91
C HIS A 82 20.94 -12.66 7.84
N LEU A 83 21.40 -11.44 8.19
CA LEU A 83 22.07 -10.56 7.25
C LEU A 83 23.41 -11.13 6.76
N VAL A 84 24.20 -11.73 7.66
CA VAL A 84 25.46 -12.40 7.26
C VAL A 84 25.18 -13.52 6.28
N ARG A 85 24.19 -14.36 6.56
CA ARG A 85 23.80 -15.48 5.70
C ARG A 85 23.25 -15.01 4.36
N ASP A 86 22.33 -14.03 4.36
CA ASP A 86 21.64 -13.58 3.17
C ASP A 86 22.60 -12.81 2.21
N ARG A 87 23.66 -12.16 2.75
CA ARG A 87 24.67 -11.45 2.00
C ARG A 87 25.96 -12.23 1.76
N ALA A 88 26.00 -13.48 2.19
CA ALA A 88 27.17 -14.34 1.95
C ALA A 88 27.29 -14.67 0.45
N GLY A 89 28.51 -14.60 -0.08
CA GLY A 89 28.82 -14.93 -1.47
C GLY A 89 28.80 -13.71 -2.42
N PRO A 90 28.97 -13.95 -3.74
CA PRO A 90 29.27 -12.91 -4.72
C PRO A 90 28.03 -12.17 -5.24
N VAL A 91 26.80 -12.47 -4.78
CA VAL A 91 25.55 -11.95 -5.36
C VAL A 91 25.50 -10.42 -5.31
N GLY A 92 25.91 -9.80 -4.19
CA GLY A 92 25.95 -8.35 -4.05
C GLY A 92 26.93 -7.71 -5.02
N ASP A 93 28.16 -8.21 -5.05
CA ASP A 93 29.22 -7.66 -5.93
C ASP A 93 28.82 -7.80 -7.41
N TRP A 94 28.24 -8.96 -7.80
CA TRP A 94 27.77 -9.19 -9.16
C TRP A 94 26.52 -8.36 -9.51
N ALA A 95 25.72 -7.97 -8.53
CA ALA A 95 24.59 -7.06 -8.74
C ALA A 95 25.08 -5.63 -9.02
N ASP A 96 26.08 -5.13 -8.25
CA ASP A 96 26.68 -3.83 -8.47
C ASP A 96 27.34 -3.72 -9.85
N GLU A 97 27.94 -4.82 -10.31
CA GLU A 97 28.57 -4.94 -11.63
C GLU A 97 27.59 -5.29 -12.76
N ARG A 98 26.29 -5.44 -12.45
CA ARG A 98 25.22 -5.80 -13.41
C ARG A 98 25.54 -7.06 -14.22
N ALA A 99 26.12 -8.07 -13.58
CA ALA A 99 26.52 -9.31 -14.21
C ALA A 99 25.32 -10.09 -14.76
N VAL A 100 25.54 -10.81 -15.86
CA VAL A 100 24.58 -11.82 -16.37
C VAL A 100 24.90 -13.13 -15.68
N VAL A 101 23.88 -13.75 -15.11
CA VAL A 101 24.00 -14.96 -14.29
C VAL A 101 22.94 -15.99 -14.65
N SER A 102 23.25 -17.25 -14.36
CA SER A 102 22.29 -18.33 -14.26
C SER A 102 22.16 -18.73 -12.80
N LEU A 103 20.97 -18.94 -12.31
CA LEU A 103 20.73 -19.26 -10.90
C LEU A 103 19.71 -20.40 -10.74
N THR A 104 19.91 -21.19 -9.69
CA THR A 104 18.95 -22.16 -9.17
C THR A 104 18.38 -21.61 -7.86
N ALA A 105 17.07 -21.52 -7.77
CA ALA A 105 16.41 -20.84 -6.66
C ALA A 105 15.05 -21.45 -6.31
N THR A 106 14.61 -21.22 -5.09
CA THR A 106 13.24 -21.56 -4.63
C THR A 106 12.38 -20.31 -4.60
N VAL A 107 11.16 -20.40 -5.09
CA VAL A 107 10.14 -19.35 -5.03
C VAL A 107 9.69 -19.13 -3.58
N THR A 108 9.81 -17.89 -3.06
CA THR A 108 9.50 -17.58 -1.65
C THR A 108 8.22 -16.75 -1.46
N THR A 109 7.71 -16.14 -2.51
CA THR A 109 6.42 -15.42 -2.53
C THR A 109 5.60 -15.86 -3.73
N GLU A 110 4.27 -15.73 -3.67
CA GLU A 110 3.44 -15.89 -4.87
C GLU A 110 3.78 -14.80 -5.88
N PRO A 111 3.80 -15.11 -7.19
CA PRO A 111 3.94 -14.11 -8.24
C PRO A 111 2.77 -13.13 -8.18
N ARG A 112 3.09 -11.83 -8.30
CA ARG A 112 2.10 -10.77 -8.40
C ARG A 112 2.25 -10.08 -9.73
N VAL A 113 1.19 -10.03 -10.49
CA VAL A 113 1.11 -9.22 -11.70
C VAL A 113 0.80 -7.80 -11.27
N VAL A 114 1.63 -6.86 -11.69
CA VAL A 114 1.49 -5.44 -11.41
C VAL A 114 1.37 -4.74 -12.75
N ASP A 115 0.22 -4.12 -12.97
CA ASP A 115 0.01 -3.26 -14.13
C ASP A 115 0.82 -1.98 -13.95
N ARG A 116 1.58 -1.62 -14.96
CA ARG A 116 2.29 -0.35 -15.01
C ARG A 116 1.49 0.64 -15.83
N ALA A 117 1.26 1.81 -15.26
CA ALA A 117 0.55 2.88 -15.96
C ALA A 117 1.27 3.34 -17.25
N ASP A 118 2.60 3.18 -17.30
CA ASP A 118 3.46 3.74 -18.35
C ASP A 118 3.94 2.70 -19.37
N GLU A 119 3.78 1.39 -19.10
CA GLU A 119 4.29 0.30 -19.94
C GLU A 119 3.17 -0.70 -20.24
N ARG A 120 3.10 -1.19 -21.48
CA ARG A 120 2.06 -2.11 -21.96
C ARG A 120 2.10 -3.49 -21.35
N ASP A 121 3.31 -3.95 -20.98
CA ASP A 121 3.46 -5.29 -20.47
C ASP A 121 3.41 -5.26 -18.95
N PRO A 122 2.38 -5.89 -18.33
CA PRO A 122 2.32 -6.09 -16.89
C PRO A 122 3.62 -6.72 -16.39
N LEU A 123 4.03 -6.35 -15.18
CA LEU A 123 5.24 -6.88 -14.56
C LEU A 123 4.89 -7.94 -13.54
N VAL A 124 5.56 -9.08 -13.63
CA VAL A 124 5.50 -10.11 -12.60
C VAL A 124 6.57 -9.83 -11.55
N VAL A 125 6.14 -9.64 -10.32
CA VAL A 125 7.00 -9.39 -9.16
C VAL A 125 6.97 -10.59 -8.24
N LEU A 126 8.13 -11.20 -7.96
CA LEU A 126 8.26 -12.31 -7.02
C LEU A 126 9.63 -12.34 -6.36
N HIS A 127 9.73 -13.02 -5.23
CA HIS A 127 10.99 -13.21 -4.52
C HIS A 127 11.48 -14.64 -4.65
N LEU A 128 12.78 -14.77 -4.93
CA LEU A 128 13.49 -16.03 -4.96
C LEU A 128 14.49 -16.12 -3.81
N ARG A 129 14.73 -17.34 -3.32
CA ARG A 129 15.91 -17.65 -2.53
C ARG A 129 16.86 -18.48 -3.38
N VAL A 130 17.96 -17.87 -3.74
CA VAL A 130 18.98 -18.47 -4.61
C VAL A 130 19.82 -19.45 -3.78
N HIS A 131 20.00 -20.66 -4.29
CA HIS A 131 20.83 -21.70 -3.67
C HIS A 131 22.17 -21.84 -4.38
N GLU A 132 22.17 -21.68 -5.69
CA GLU A 132 23.35 -21.75 -6.54
C GLU A 132 23.28 -20.66 -7.58
N ILE A 133 24.40 -20.02 -7.83
CA ILE A 133 24.51 -18.98 -8.84
C ILE A 133 25.80 -19.14 -9.62
N THR A 134 25.69 -19.09 -10.96
CA THR A 134 26.81 -19.16 -11.89
C THR A 134 26.90 -17.87 -12.67
N GLY A 135 28.07 -17.26 -12.63
CA GLY A 135 28.38 -16.02 -13.37
C GLY A 135 29.86 -15.81 -13.47
N ARG A 136 30.33 -15.09 -14.50
CA ARG A 136 31.75 -14.76 -14.70
C ARG A 136 32.70 -15.97 -14.67
N GLY A 137 32.20 -17.14 -15.10
CA GLY A 137 32.98 -18.38 -15.11
C GLY A 137 33.13 -19.07 -13.74
N THR A 138 32.44 -18.62 -12.72
CA THR A 138 32.44 -19.24 -11.38
C THR A 138 31.05 -19.63 -10.93
N THR A 139 30.95 -20.71 -10.16
CA THR A 139 29.71 -21.16 -9.52
C THR A 139 29.87 -21.09 -8.01
N ALA A 140 28.87 -20.50 -7.34
CA ALA A 140 28.86 -20.34 -5.88
C ALA A 140 27.55 -20.85 -5.29
N ALA A 141 27.64 -21.62 -4.20
CA ALA A 141 26.50 -21.96 -3.36
C ALA A 141 26.23 -20.76 -2.41
N VAL A 142 24.98 -20.29 -2.41
CA VAL A 142 24.57 -19.08 -1.66
C VAL A 142 23.22 -19.29 -0.96
N GLY A 143 22.80 -18.34 -0.16
CA GLY A 143 21.46 -18.34 0.48
C GLY A 143 20.74 -17.00 0.25
N ALA A 144 21.04 -16.32 -0.84
CA ALA A 144 20.66 -14.92 -1.07
C ALA A 144 19.19 -14.74 -1.50
N PRO A 145 18.44 -13.83 -0.88
CA PRO A 145 17.15 -13.42 -1.38
C PRO A 145 17.32 -12.45 -2.58
N VAL A 146 16.61 -12.74 -3.66
CA VAL A 146 16.63 -11.95 -4.91
C VAL A 146 15.21 -11.60 -5.30
N LEU A 147 14.98 -10.33 -5.67
CA LEU A 147 13.73 -9.86 -6.26
C LEU A 147 13.77 -10.09 -7.77
N VAL A 148 12.71 -10.67 -8.32
CA VAL A 148 12.56 -10.82 -9.76
C VAL A 148 11.55 -9.81 -10.27
N LEU A 149 11.92 -9.10 -11.33
CA LEU A 149 11.06 -8.23 -12.10
C LEU A 149 11.02 -8.76 -13.53
N ALA A 150 9.98 -9.50 -13.89
CA ALA A 150 9.85 -10.18 -15.16
C ALA A 150 8.66 -9.62 -15.95
N PRO A 151 8.73 -9.52 -17.29
CA PRO A 151 7.55 -9.27 -18.12
C PRO A 151 6.52 -10.40 -17.96
N ALA A 152 5.23 -10.06 -17.93
CA ALA A 152 4.17 -11.05 -17.92
C ALA A 152 4.11 -11.83 -19.27
N GLY A 153 3.43 -12.99 -19.26
CA GLY A 153 3.32 -13.83 -20.46
C GLY A 153 4.54 -14.69 -20.76
N GLN A 154 5.53 -14.73 -19.87
CA GLN A 154 6.73 -15.57 -20.00
C GLN A 154 6.73 -16.78 -19.05
N GLY A 155 5.59 -17.07 -18.37
CA GLY A 155 5.45 -18.21 -17.47
C GLY A 155 5.93 -17.96 -16.04
N TRP A 156 6.33 -16.73 -15.71
CA TRP A 156 6.68 -16.35 -14.34
C TRP A 156 5.47 -16.27 -13.42
N GLU A 157 4.32 -15.92 -13.96
CA GLU A 157 3.01 -15.86 -13.29
C GLU A 157 2.46 -17.23 -12.88
N GLU A 158 2.90 -18.30 -13.55
CA GLU A 158 2.45 -19.67 -13.31
C GLU A 158 3.21 -20.37 -12.18
N LEU A 159 4.29 -19.74 -11.68
CA LEU A 159 5.10 -20.32 -10.64
C LEU A 159 4.33 -20.42 -9.30
N THR A 160 4.51 -21.53 -8.63
CA THR A 160 3.90 -21.78 -7.31
C THR A 160 4.90 -21.57 -6.18
N TRP A 161 4.39 -21.18 -5.02
CA TRP A 161 5.21 -21.02 -3.81
C TRP A 161 5.98 -22.31 -3.46
N ARG A 162 7.29 -22.19 -3.19
CA ARG A 162 8.22 -23.29 -2.90
C ARG A 162 8.63 -24.15 -4.08
N SER A 163 8.22 -23.87 -5.30
CA SER A 163 8.81 -24.52 -6.46
C SER A 163 10.30 -24.15 -6.63
N SER A 164 11.09 -25.07 -7.17
CA SER A 164 12.49 -24.86 -7.54
C SER A 164 12.59 -24.50 -9.01
N VAL A 165 13.31 -23.44 -9.31
CA VAL A 165 13.41 -22.89 -10.69
C VAL A 165 14.85 -22.60 -11.05
N VAL A 166 15.15 -22.73 -12.34
CA VAL A 166 16.38 -22.25 -12.96
C VAL A 166 16.03 -21.05 -13.82
N ALA A 167 16.76 -19.97 -13.64
CA ALA A 167 16.58 -18.75 -14.40
C ALA A 167 17.90 -18.13 -14.80
N THR A 168 17.90 -17.45 -15.96
CA THR A 168 19.04 -16.68 -16.44
C THR A 168 18.63 -15.23 -16.62
N GLY A 169 19.47 -14.30 -16.19
CA GLY A 169 19.14 -12.88 -16.30
C GLY A 169 20.29 -11.99 -15.89
N ARG A 170 20.02 -10.68 -15.92
CA ARG A 170 20.96 -9.66 -15.44
C ARG A 170 20.62 -9.32 -14.01
N LEU A 171 21.62 -9.33 -13.13
CA LEU A 171 21.50 -8.77 -11.78
C LEU A 171 21.60 -7.24 -11.82
N GLY A 172 20.90 -6.59 -10.92
CA GLY A 172 21.02 -5.18 -10.55
C GLY A 172 21.04 -5.01 -9.05
N PRO A 173 21.55 -3.87 -8.53
CA PRO A 173 21.55 -3.58 -7.11
C PRO A 173 20.12 -3.46 -6.57
N ALA A 174 19.89 -4.00 -5.38
CA ALA A 174 18.64 -3.80 -4.65
C ALA A 174 18.66 -2.46 -3.89
N GLU A 175 17.49 -1.98 -3.49
CA GLU A 175 17.42 -0.76 -2.68
C GLU A 175 18.06 -0.96 -1.29
N PRO A 176 18.83 0.03 -0.82
CA PRO A 176 19.46 -0.05 0.49
C PRO A 176 18.43 -0.19 1.62
N GLY A 177 18.59 -1.19 2.45
CA GLY A 177 17.72 -1.43 3.60
C GLY A 177 16.51 -2.32 3.31
N GLU A 178 16.38 -2.88 2.11
CA GLU A 178 15.43 -3.92 1.76
C GLU A 178 16.01 -5.33 2.00
N ARG A 179 15.12 -6.34 1.99
CA ARG A 179 15.51 -7.74 2.18
C ARG A 179 16.29 -8.32 0.99
N PRO A 180 15.90 -8.09 -0.28
CA PRO A 180 16.63 -8.59 -1.43
C PRO A 180 18.07 -8.05 -1.45
N VAL A 181 19.02 -8.91 -1.80
CA VAL A 181 20.41 -8.52 -2.02
C VAL A 181 20.63 -8.00 -3.44
N ALA A 182 19.79 -8.47 -4.37
CA ALA A 182 19.85 -8.11 -5.78
C ALA A 182 18.46 -8.14 -6.40
N VAL A 183 18.33 -7.46 -7.54
CA VAL A 183 17.17 -7.54 -8.45
C VAL A 183 17.59 -8.32 -9.69
N LEU A 184 16.81 -9.33 -10.07
CA LEU A 184 16.99 -10.08 -11.31
C LEU A 184 16.03 -9.56 -12.38
N SER A 185 16.57 -9.11 -13.51
CA SER A 185 15.83 -8.90 -14.75
C SER A 185 16.06 -10.12 -15.66
N PRO A 186 15.11 -11.05 -15.74
CA PRO A 186 15.32 -12.31 -16.43
C PRO A 186 15.37 -12.14 -17.94
N ARG A 187 16.04 -13.10 -18.60
CA ARG A 187 16.07 -13.24 -20.06
C ARG A 187 15.25 -14.48 -20.44
N GLY A 188 13.94 -14.29 -20.62
CA GLY A 188 13.01 -15.38 -20.94
C GLY A 188 12.33 -15.97 -19.70
N GLY A 189 11.56 -17.04 -19.92
CA GLY A 189 10.78 -17.72 -18.87
C GLY A 189 11.65 -18.55 -17.92
N PRO A 190 11.11 -18.86 -16.73
CA PRO A 190 11.76 -19.75 -15.79
C PRO A 190 11.69 -21.21 -16.25
N ALA A 191 12.73 -21.97 -15.98
CA ALA A 191 12.68 -23.44 -16.15
C ALA A 191 12.32 -24.04 -14.78
N LEU A 192 11.15 -24.67 -14.69
CA LEU A 192 10.73 -25.38 -13.48
C LEU A 192 11.59 -26.63 -13.32
N GLN A 193 12.29 -26.76 -12.20
CA GLN A 193 13.14 -27.91 -11.87
C GLN A 193 12.39 -28.92 -11.00
N GLU A 194 11.74 -28.44 -9.94
CA GLU A 194 10.96 -29.27 -9.04
C GLU A 194 9.71 -28.51 -8.57
N GLY A 195 8.61 -29.23 -8.43
CA GLY A 195 7.38 -28.70 -7.82
C GLY A 195 7.51 -28.51 -6.31
N PRO A 196 6.48 -27.88 -5.69
CA PRO A 196 6.53 -27.52 -4.26
C PRO A 196 6.48 -28.71 -3.28
N GLY A 197 6.33 -29.92 -3.77
CA GLY A 197 6.23 -31.16 -2.99
C GLY A 197 4.79 -31.52 -2.59
N ARG A 198 4.54 -32.83 -2.36
CA ARG A 198 3.20 -33.43 -2.24
C ARG A 198 2.22 -32.71 -1.32
N VAL A 199 2.69 -32.21 -0.16
CA VAL A 199 1.81 -31.53 0.81
C VAL A 199 1.36 -30.17 0.26
N LEU A 200 2.27 -29.43 -0.34
CA LEU A 200 1.96 -28.11 -0.92
C LEU A 200 1.19 -28.26 -2.23
N ASP A 201 1.48 -29.29 -3.03
CA ASP A 201 0.68 -29.65 -4.21
C ASP A 201 -0.77 -29.94 -3.83
N ALA A 202 -1.00 -30.65 -2.70
CA ALA A 202 -2.34 -30.86 -2.20
C ALA A 202 -3.04 -29.56 -1.74
N VAL A 203 -2.29 -28.66 -1.11
CA VAL A 203 -2.79 -27.33 -0.73
C VAL A 203 -3.15 -26.52 -1.98
N ASP A 204 -2.29 -26.52 -3.00
CA ASP A 204 -2.53 -25.82 -4.27
C ASP A 204 -3.73 -26.40 -4.99
N HIS A 205 -3.88 -27.71 -5.01
CA HIS A 205 -5.07 -28.36 -5.55
C HIS A 205 -6.35 -27.92 -4.85
N VAL A 206 -6.35 -27.78 -3.51
CA VAL A 206 -7.50 -27.26 -2.76
C VAL A 206 -7.80 -25.81 -3.18
N ARG A 207 -6.77 -24.95 -3.26
CA ARG A 207 -6.92 -23.54 -3.65
C ARG A 207 -7.50 -23.40 -5.07
N ASP A 208 -6.98 -24.18 -6.01
CA ASP A 208 -7.45 -24.14 -7.42
C ASP A 208 -8.87 -24.64 -7.57
N ARG A 209 -9.23 -25.71 -6.86
CA ARG A 209 -10.62 -26.20 -6.87
C ARG A 209 -11.57 -25.20 -6.18
N PHE A 210 -11.11 -24.54 -5.13
CA PHE A 210 -11.87 -23.48 -4.47
C PHE A 210 -12.05 -22.26 -5.37
N ARG A 211 -11.02 -21.82 -6.11
CA ARG A 211 -11.15 -20.77 -7.15
C ARG A 211 -12.23 -21.12 -8.18
N ARG A 212 -12.21 -22.36 -8.70
CA ARG A 212 -13.27 -22.83 -9.61
C ARG A 212 -14.66 -22.86 -8.97
N ALA A 213 -14.76 -23.14 -7.69
CA ALA A 213 -16.04 -23.14 -6.99
C ALA A 213 -16.61 -21.72 -6.79
N VAL A 214 -15.79 -20.70 -6.66
CA VAL A 214 -16.20 -19.29 -6.51
C VAL A 214 -16.32 -18.54 -7.84
N ASP A 215 -15.82 -19.08 -8.94
CA ASP A 215 -15.83 -18.43 -10.25
C ASP A 215 -17.23 -17.97 -10.73
N PRO A 216 -18.33 -18.74 -10.54
CA PRO A 216 -19.66 -18.30 -10.93
C PRO A 216 -20.29 -17.22 -10.04
N LEU A 217 -19.60 -16.76 -8.99
CA LEU A 217 -20.09 -15.71 -8.09
C LEU A 217 -20.01 -14.32 -8.72
N PRO A 218 -20.85 -13.36 -8.28
CA PRO A 218 -20.70 -11.95 -8.66
C PRO A 218 -19.28 -11.43 -8.35
N ALA A 219 -18.75 -10.52 -9.17
CA ALA A 219 -17.35 -10.06 -9.14
C ALA A 219 -16.86 -9.71 -7.75
N ASP A 220 -17.59 -8.91 -6.98
CA ASP A 220 -17.23 -8.51 -5.63
C ASP A 220 -17.12 -9.71 -4.66
N ALA A 221 -18.09 -10.60 -4.69
CA ALA A 221 -18.11 -11.80 -3.84
C ALA A 221 -17.05 -12.81 -4.28
N ARG A 222 -16.83 -12.95 -5.60
CA ARG A 222 -15.79 -13.80 -6.19
C ARG A 222 -14.41 -13.39 -5.72
N GLY A 223 -14.14 -12.08 -5.55
CA GLY A 223 -12.89 -11.56 -5.02
C GLY A 223 -12.79 -11.68 -3.48
N LEU A 224 -13.85 -11.27 -2.75
CA LEU A 224 -13.79 -11.19 -1.29
C LEU A 224 -13.83 -12.55 -0.58
N VAL A 225 -14.58 -13.54 -1.10
CA VAL A 225 -14.69 -14.85 -0.43
C VAL A 225 -13.32 -15.56 -0.37
N PRO A 226 -12.54 -15.69 -1.46
CA PRO A 226 -11.19 -16.25 -1.38
C PRO A 226 -10.23 -15.39 -0.54
N GLY A 227 -10.31 -14.07 -0.63
CA GLY A 227 -9.51 -13.15 0.19
C GLY A 227 -9.67 -13.40 1.69
N LEU A 228 -10.91 -13.47 2.17
CA LEU A 228 -11.25 -13.71 3.57
C LEU A 228 -10.92 -15.14 4.04
N VAL A 229 -10.96 -16.14 3.15
CA VAL A 229 -10.84 -17.57 3.51
C VAL A 229 -9.42 -18.09 3.38
N VAL A 230 -8.77 -17.84 2.24
CA VAL A 230 -7.44 -18.38 1.91
C VAL A 230 -6.39 -17.30 1.62
N GLY A 231 -6.74 -16.03 1.80
CA GLY A 231 -5.83 -14.91 1.54
C GLY A 231 -5.58 -14.61 0.06
N ASP A 232 -6.42 -15.15 -0.82
CA ASP A 232 -6.27 -14.96 -2.26
C ASP A 232 -7.04 -13.73 -2.72
N THR A 233 -6.34 -12.66 -2.98
CA THR A 233 -6.90 -11.38 -3.45
C THR A 233 -6.79 -11.19 -4.96
N SER A 234 -6.30 -12.19 -5.69
CA SER A 234 -6.07 -12.10 -7.15
C SER A 234 -7.35 -11.85 -7.97
N LEU A 235 -8.50 -12.25 -7.43
CA LEU A 235 -9.81 -12.08 -8.06
C LEU A 235 -10.57 -10.83 -7.58
N THR A 236 -9.97 -10.02 -6.69
CA THR A 236 -10.64 -8.82 -6.16
C THR A 236 -10.57 -7.69 -7.18
N PRO A 237 -11.71 -7.08 -7.58
CA PRO A 237 -11.71 -5.94 -8.47
C PRO A 237 -10.85 -4.78 -7.93
N PRO A 238 -10.06 -4.09 -8.77
CA PRO A 238 -9.25 -2.95 -8.34
C PRO A 238 -10.06 -1.85 -7.66
N GLU A 239 -11.23 -1.53 -8.22
CA GLU A 239 -12.14 -0.50 -7.68
C GLU A 239 -12.61 -0.86 -6.26
N LEU A 240 -12.94 -2.14 -6.02
CA LEU A 240 -13.31 -2.60 -4.69
C LEU A 240 -12.14 -2.51 -3.71
N THR A 241 -10.92 -2.76 -4.19
CA THR A 241 -9.71 -2.63 -3.37
C THR A 241 -9.51 -1.17 -2.92
N ASP A 242 -9.76 -0.21 -3.81
CA ASP A 242 -9.65 1.21 -3.50
C ASP A 242 -10.78 1.69 -2.57
N ASP A 243 -12.01 1.23 -2.78
CA ASP A 243 -13.15 1.49 -1.89
C ASP A 243 -12.90 0.95 -0.47
N MET A 244 -12.35 -0.28 -0.38
CA MET A 244 -11.97 -0.86 0.92
C MET A 244 -10.81 -0.11 1.58
N ARG A 245 -9.91 0.47 0.81
CA ARG A 245 -8.84 1.34 1.31
C ARG A 245 -9.40 2.65 1.84
N ALA A 246 -10.27 3.31 1.07
CA ALA A 246 -10.94 4.56 1.44
C ALA A 246 -11.78 4.43 2.72
N THR A 247 -12.38 3.26 2.95
CA THR A 247 -13.20 2.97 4.13
C THR A 247 -12.46 2.32 5.31
N GLY A 248 -11.14 2.12 5.19
CA GLY A 248 -10.32 1.50 6.23
C GLY A 248 -10.64 0.02 6.46
N MET A 249 -11.21 -0.68 5.45
CA MET A 249 -11.58 -2.08 5.49
C MET A 249 -10.58 -3.00 4.80
N THR A 250 -9.45 -2.50 4.31
CA THR A 250 -8.42 -3.29 3.60
C THR A 250 -7.98 -4.55 4.38
N HIS A 251 -8.01 -4.50 5.71
CA HIS A 251 -7.67 -5.66 6.54
C HIS A 251 -8.69 -6.83 6.44
N LEU A 252 -9.86 -6.61 5.87
CA LEU A 252 -10.88 -7.63 5.58
C LEU A 252 -10.63 -8.34 4.24
N SER A 253 -9.87 -7.74 3.31
CA SER A 253 -9.51 -8.42 2.05
C SER A 253 -8.41 -9.47 2.22
N ALA A 254 -7.81 -9.58 3.41
CA ALA A 254 -6.78 -10.56 3.75
C ALA A 254 -7.18 -11.39 4.97
N VAL A 255 -6.55 -12.55 5.13
CA VAL A 255 -6.79 -13.40 6.30
C VAL A 255 -6.33 -12.70 7.57
N SER A 256 -7.24 -12.55 8.51
CA SER A 256 -7.03 -11.89 9.80
C SER A 256 -6.87 -12.88 10.96
N GLY A 257 -6.35 -12.39 12.08
CA GLY A 257 -6.27 -13.18 13.31
C GLY A 257 -7.64 -13.65 13.82
N SER A 258 -8.72 -12.93 13.52
CA SER A 258 -10.09 -13.34 13.83
C SER A 258 -10.52 -14.58 13.04
N ASN A 259 -10.11 -14.68 11.76
CA ASN A 259 -10.41 -15.83 10.92
C ASN A 259 -9.71 -17.10 11.46
N VAL A 260 -8.45 -16.96 11.86
CA VAL A 260 -7.71 -18.04 12.56
C VAL A 260 -8.45 -18.48 13.83
N ALA A 261 -8.89 -17.53 14.65
CA ALA A 261 -9.63 -17.82 15.89
C ALA A 261 -10.99 -18.49 15.62
N LEU A 262 -11.71 -18.07 14.58
CA LEU A 262 -12.98 -18.68 14.16
C LEU A 262 -12.77 -20.12 13.71
N VAL A 263 -11.79 -20.39 12.86
CA VAL A 263 -11.50 -21.75 12.38
C VAL A 263 -11.06 -22.65 13.53
N CYS A 264 -10.12 -22.21 14.36
CA CYS A 264 -9.68 -22.98 15.52
C CYS A 264 -10.82 -23.22 16.53
N GLY A 265 -11.67 -22.22 16.75
CA GLY A 265 -12.86 -22.32 17.60
C GLY A 265 -13.88 -23.33 17.06
N ALA A 266 -14.17 -23.28 15.75
CA ALA A 266 -15.07 -24.24 15.10
C ALA A 266 -14.54 -25.66 15.21
N VAL A 267 -13.26 -25.89 14.93
CA VAL A 267 -12.61 -27.19 15.09
C VAL A 267 -12.66 -27.67 16.54
N ALA A 268 -12.38 -26.78 17.51
CA ALA A 268 -12.43 -27.12 18.95
C ALA A 268 -13.84 -27.57 19.37
N VAL A 269 -14.88 -26.90 18.88
CA VAL A 269 -16.29 -27.27 19.13
C VAL A 269 -16.62 -28.62 18.47
N LEU A 270 -16.24 -28.82 17.22
CA LEU A 270 -16.48 -30.06 16.49
C LEU A 270 -15.83 -31.26 17.17
N VAL A 271 -14.55 -31.12 17.53
CA VAL A 271 -13.76 -32.15 18.22
C VAL A 271 -14.34 -32.48 19.61
N ALA A 272 -14.84 -31.44 20.32
CA ALA A 272 -15.50 -31.61 21.61
C ALA A 272 -16.84 -32.34 21.48
N ARG A 273 -17.66 -31.99 20.46
CA ARG A 273 -18.96 -32.62 20.19
C ARG A 273 -18.83 -34.07 19.65
N ALA A 274 -17.75 -34.32 18.89
CA ALA A 274 -17.41 -35.67 18.44
C ALA A 274 -16.93 -36.62 19.58
N GLY A 275 -16.93 -36.15 20.83
CA GLY A 275 -16.53 -36.97 21.97
C GLY A 275 -15.04 -37.28 22.09
N VAL A 276 -14.18 -36.56 21.33
CA VAL A 276 -12.74 -36.79 21.34
C VAL A 276 -12.16 -36.56 22.75
N ALA A 277 -11.32 -37.47 23.22
CA ALA A 277 -10.70 -37.38 24.52
C ALA A 277 -9.92 -36.08 24.70
N ARG A 278 -10.03 -35.46 25.88
CA ARG A 278 -9.48 -34.12 26.19
C ARG A 278 -8.00 -33.95 25.81
N ARG A 279 -7.21 -35.02 25.96
CA ARG A 279 -5.76 -35.05 25.62
C ARG A 279 -5.49 -34.82 24.14
N TRP A 280 -6.41 -35.15 23.23
CA TRP A 280 -6.26 -35.02 21.79
C TRP A 280 -6.85 -33.71 21.22
N ARG A 281 -7.66 -32.99 22.00
CA ARG A 281 -8.32 -31.76 21.51
C ARG A 281 -7.34 -30.67 21.13
N THR A 282 -6.37 -30.37 22.00
CA THR A 282 -5.33 -29.35 21.72
C THR A 282 -4.44 -29.73 20.54
N PRO A 283 -3.88 -30.95 20.43
CA PRO A 283 -3.15 -31.40 19.24
C PRO A 283 -3.94 -31.29 17.94
N LEU A 284 -5.23 -31.66 17.93
CA LEU A 284 -6.07 -31.54 16.72
C LEU A 284 -6.36 -30.10 16.32
N VAL A 285 -6.58 -29.20 17.27
CA VAL A 285 -6.75 -27.78 17.00
C VAL A 285 -5.44 -27.17 16.49
N LEU A 286 -4.28 -27.55 17.04
CA LEU A 286 -2.97 -27.13 16.54
C LEU A 286 -2.71 -27.65 15.12
N LEU A 287 -3.06 -28.88 14.82
CA LEU A 287 -2.95 -29.46 13.49
C LEU A 287 -3.83 -28.68 12.48
N ALA A 288 -5.08 -28.38 12.86
CA ALA A 288 -5.96 -27.55 12.04
C ALA A 288 -5.41 -26.14 11.85
N LEU A 289 -4.79 -25.55 12.87
CA LEU A 289 -4.12 -24.26 12.77
C LEU A 289 -2.98 -24.30 11.76
N VAL A 290 -2.12 -25.31 11.83
CA VAL A 290 -1.00 -25.49 10.87
C VAL A 290 -1.55 -25.68 9.45
N GLY A 291 -2.56 -26.55 9.27
CA GLY A 291 -3.22 -26.75 7.98
C GLY A 291 -3.82 -25.46 7.42
N PHE A 292 -4.47 -24.67 8.27
CA PHE A 292 -5.03 -23.37 7.87
C PHE A 292 -3.95 -22.35 7.50
N VAL A 293 -2.84 -22.27 8.24
CA VAL A 293 -1.68 -21.42 7.92
C VAL A 293 -1.08 -21.81 6.56
N LEU A 294 -0.96 -23.11 6.28
CA LEU A 294 -0.47 -23.59 4.97
C LEU A 294 -1.44 -23.23 3.85
N LEU A 295 -2.75 -23.37 4.09
CA LEU A 295 -3.79 -23.04 3.10
C LEU A 295 -3.82 -21.55 2.76
N CYS A 296 -3.63 -20.68 3.78
CA CYS A 296 -3.60 -19.22 3.60
C CYS A 296 -2.25 -18.69 3.11
N ARG A 297 -1.23 -19.54 2.97
CA ARG A 297 0.16 -19.15 2.80
C ARG A 297 0.73 -18.42 4.04
N PRO A 298 2.03 -18.43 4.28
CA PRO A 298 2.64 -17.84 5.48
C PRO A 298 2.79 -16.32 5.37
N GLU A 299 1.69 -15.59 5.19
CA GLU A 299 1.69 -14.13 5.26
C GLU A 299 1.99 -13.63 6.69
N PRO A 300 2.59 -12.43 6.86
CA PRO A 300 2.97 -11.91 8.18
C PRO A 300 1.80 -11.84 9.18
N SER A 301 0.59 -11.53 8.71
CA SER A 301 -0.64 -11.48 9.53
C SER A 301 -1.05 -12.86 10.05
N VAL A 302 -0.98 -13.85 9.17
CA VAL A 302 -1.35 -15.27 9.47
C VAL A 302 -0.31 -15.90 10.39
N LEU A 303 0.97 -15.70 10.11
CA LEU A 303 2.07 -16.21 10.95
C LEU A 303 1.98 -15.69 12.38
N ARG A 304 1.73 -14.39 12.55
CA ARG A 304 1.57 -13.82 13.89
C ARG A 304 0.34 -14.38 14.60
N ALA A 305 -0.81 -14.45 13.92
CA ALA A 305 -2.02 -15.05 14.49
C ALA A 305 -1.78 -16.51 14.86
N GLY A 306 -1.05 -17.26 14.03
CA GLY A 306 -0.64 -18.65 14.31
C GLY A 306 0.23 -18.76 15.56
N VAL A 307 1.25 -17.93 15.70
CA VAL A 307 2.12 -17.92 16.89
C VAL A 307 1.34 -17.50 18.13
N MET A 308 0.56 -16.42 18.07
CA MET A 308 -0.26 -15.98 19.20
C MET A 308 -1.32 -17.01 19.59
N GLY A 309 -1.97 -17.61 18.59
CA GLY A 309 -2.96 -18.68 18.80
C GLY A 309 -2.34 -19.90 19.47
N SER A 310 -1.14 -20.32 19.03
CA SER A 310 -0.39 -21.43 19.62
C SER A 310 0.00 -21.14 21.07
N VAL A 311 0.55 -19.96 21.35
CA VAL A 311 0.87 -19.53 22.73
C VAL A 311 -0.38 -19.46 23.60
N GLY A 312 -1.49 -18.92 23.06
CA GLY A 312 -2.78 -18.87 23.74
C GLY A 312 -3.35 -20.25 24.08
N LEU A 313 -3.34 -21.18 23.13
CA LEU A 313 -3.79 -22.56 23.32
C LEU A 313 -2.95 -23.30 24.37
N LEU A 314 -1.63 -23.16 24.31
CA LEU A 314 -0.72 -23.75 25.29
C LEU A 314 -0.92 -23.16 26.69
N ALA A 315 -1.15 -21.86 26.79
CA ALA A 315 -1.43 -21.21 28.05
C ALA A 315 -2.76 -21.64 28.67
N LEU A 316 -3.81 -21.78 27.85
CA LEU A 316 -5.12 -22.28 28.29
C LEU A 316 -5.05 -23.71 28.73
N SER A 317 -4.29 -24.58 28.02
CA SER A 317 -4.07 -25.98 28.41
C SER A 317 -3.34 -26.09 29.75
N SER A 318 -2.49 -25.12 30.08
CA SER A 318 -1.73 -25.02 31.34
C SER A 318 -2.51 -24.30 32.45
N GLY A 319 -3.81 -23.99 32.29
CA GLY A 319 -4.65 -23.39 33.31
C GLY A 319 -4.44 -21.87 33.52
N ARG A 320 -3.61 -21.21 32.71
CA ARG A 320 -3.32 -19.78 32.83
C ARG A 320 -4.38 -18.94 32.08
N ARG A 321 -5.16 -18.16 32.82
CA ARG A 321 -6.29 -17.38 32.27
C ARG A 321 -5.95 -15.92 31.85
N ARG A 322 -4.71 -15.41 32.07
CA ARG A 322 -4.31 -14.01 31.81
C ARG A 322 -3.01 -13.96 31.02
N VAL A 323 -3.07 -14.09 29.70
CA VAL A 323 -1.88 -14.27 28.87
C VAL A 323 -1.79 -13.28 27.69
N SER A 324 -2.78 -12.39 27.51
CA SER A 324 -2.88 -11.62 26.24
C SER A 324 -1.67 -10.70 25.93
N LEU A 325 -1.23 -9.86 26.88
CA LEU A 325 -0.07 -8.96 26.65
C LEU A 325 1.27 -9.71 26.63
N PRO A 326 1.56 -10.63 27.57
CA PRO A 326 2.75 -11.43 27.49
C PRO A 326 2.83 -12.31 26.24
N ALA A 327 1.70 -12.85 25.77
CA ALA A 327 1.64 -13.62 24.53
C ALA A 327 1.93 -12.77 23.29
N LEU A 328 1.41 -11.53 23.24
CA LEU A 328 1.73 -10.60 22.17
C LEU A 328 3.23 -10.27 22.17
N GLY A 329 3.81 -9.92 23.33
CA GLY A 329 5.23 -9.63 23.44
C GLY A 329 6.11 -10.81 23.04
N ALA A 330 5.78 -12.03 23.51
CA ALA A 330 6.49 -13.25 23.11
C ALA A 330 6.39 -13.51 21.60
N ALA A 331 5.19 -13.35 21.01
CA ALA A 331 5.00 -13.52 19.57
C ALA A 331 5.81 -12.52 18.75
N VAL A 332 5.88 -11.25 19.16
CA VAL A 332 6.70 -10.22 18.50
C VAL A 332 8.18 -10.62 18.54
N VAL A 333 8.72 -10.99 19.71
CA VAL A 333 10.14 -11.39 19.82
C VAL A 333 10.45 -12.62 18.98
N VAL A 334 9.61 -13.67 19.07
CA VAL A 334 9.81 -14.91 18.30
C VAL A 334 9.79 -14.65 16.81
N LEU A 335 8.80 -13.89 16.33
CA LEU A 335 8.67 -13.59 14.89
C LEU A 335 9.83 -12.74 14.38
N LEU A 336 10.31 -11.76 15.15
CA LEU A 336 11.48 -10.96 14.80
C LEU A 336 12.79 -11.75 14.82
N CYS A 337 12.88 -12.81 15.62
CA CYS A 337 14.02 -13.75 15.58
C CYS A 337 13.95 -14.67 14.35
N VAL A 338 12.75 -15.10 13.96
CA VAL A 338 12.54 -15.99 12.79
C VAL A 338 12.72 -15.22 11.48
N ASP A 339 12.14 -14.04 11.39
CA ASP A 339 12.26 -13.14 10.23
C ASP A 339 12.42 -11.67 10.68
N PRO A 340 13.65 -11.17 10.78
CA PRO A 340 13.91 -9.79 11.20
C PRO A 340 13.30 -8.73 10.31
N TRP A 341 13.07 -9.03 9.03
CA TRP A 341 12.49 -8.08 8.06
C TRP A 341 11.03 -7.74 8.35
N LEU A 342 10.34 -8.58 9.15
CA LEU A 342 9.01 -8.25 9.67
C LEU A 342 9.00 -6.95 10.46
N ALA A 343 10.13 -6.54 11.05
CA ALA A 343 10.24 -5.27 11.79
C ALA A 343 9.82 -4.06 10.93
N ARG A 344 10.11 -4.08 9.63
CA ARG A 344 9.78 -3.03 8.67
C ARG A 344 8.52 -3.30 7.86
N SER A 345 7.86 -4.43 8.09
CA SER A 345 6.60 -4.77 7.43
C SER A 345 5.44 -3.95 8.00
N HIS A 346 4.78 -3.15 7.16
CA HIS A 346 3.60 -2.38 7.55
C HIS A 346 2.46 -3.30 8.03
N GLY A 347 2.27 -4.47 7.40
CA GLY A 347 1.29 -5.46 7.83
C GLY A 347 1.57 -6.00 9.24
N PHE A 348 2.85 -6.23 9.58
CA PHE A 348 3.25 -6.63 10.93
C PHE A 348 3.00 -5.52 11.95
N ALA A 349 3.33 -4.27 11.61
CA ALA A 349 3.10 -3.10 12.44
C ALA A 349 1.61 -2.89 12.72
N LEU A 350 0.79 -2.79 11.68
CA LEU A 350 -0.65 -2.58 11.80
C LEU A 350 -1.31 -3.62 12.68
N SER A 351 -1.00 -4.87 12.44
CA SER A 351 -1.65 -5.94 13.19
C SER A 351 -1.14 -6.08 14.64
N THR A 352 0.13 -5.78 14.92
CA THR A 352 0.66 -5.73 16.29
C THR A 352 0.02 -4.57 17.06
N LEU A 353 -0.05 -3.39 16.45
CA LEU A 353 -0.67 -2.20 17.05
C LEU A 353 -2.17 -2.37 17.23
N ALA A 354 -2.90 -2.94 16.26
CA ALA A 354 -4.32 -3.25 16.40
C ALA A 354 -4.57 -4.17 17.59
N THR A 355 -3.81 -5.26 17.71
CA THR A 355 -3.93 -6.19 18.84
C THR A 355 -3.63 -5.50 20.18
N LEU A 356 -2.60 -4.65 20.21
CA LEU A 356 -2.25 -3.86 21.38
C LEU A 356 -3.39 -2.91 21.78
N GLY A 357 -3.92 -2.16 20.82
CA GLY A 357 -5.06 -1.26 21.02
C GLY A 357 -6.30 -1.99 21.55
N LEU A 358 -6.63 -3.14 20.95
CA LEU A 358 -7.75 -3.96 21.41
C LEU A 358 -7.57 -4.42 22.86
N VAL A 359 -6.38 -4.90 23.24
CA VAL A 359 -6.13 -5.39 24.60
C VAL A 359 -6.13 -4.25 25.63
N LEU A 360 -5.63 -3.08 25.25
CA LEU A 360 -5.53 -1.93 26.17
C LEU A 360 -6.86 -1.19 26.32
N TRP A 361 -7.57 -0.96 25.23
CA TRP A 361 -8.64 0.05 25.19
C TRP A 361 -10.04 -0.49 24.92
N SER A 362 -10.20 -1.67 24.26
CA SER A 362 -11.54 -2.11 23.85
C SER A 362 -12.51 -2.27 25.03
N ARG A 363 -12.08 -2.95 26.11
CA ARG A 363 -12.95 -3.14 27.28
C ARG A 363 -13.27 -1.83 28.03
N PRO A 364 -12.27 -1.01 28.47
CA PRO A 364 -12.59 0.22 29.19
C PRO A 364 -13.42 1.20 28.36
N TRP A 365 -13.23 1.23 27.03
CA TRP A 365 -14.07 2.06 26.16
C TRP A 365 -15.45 1.44 25.94
N GLY A 366 -15.54 0.13 25.76
CA GLY A 366 -16.81 -0.60 25.65
C GLY A 366 -17.70 -0.40 26.88
N ASP A 367 -17.14 -0.61 28.07
CA ASP A 367 -17.84 -0.36 29.35
C ASP A 367 -18.29 1.10 29.49
N ALA A 368 -17.43 2.05 29.08
CA ALA A 368 -17.74 3.48 29.14
C ALA A 368 -18.85 3.89 28.16
N ILE A 369 -18.90 3.30 26.97
CA ILE A 369 -19.96 3.54 25.97
C ILE A 369 -21.25 2.84 26.41
N ALA A 370 -21.19 1.56 26.77
CA ALA A 370 -22.34 0.78 27.23
C ALA A 370 -23.05 1.40 28.44
N GLY A 371 -22.27 1.99 29.39
CA GLY A 371 -22.80 2.69 30.55
C GLY A 371 -23.61 3.94 30.21
N ARG A 372 -23.53 4.46 28.98
CA ARG A 372 -24.32 5.62 28.52
C ARG A 372 -25.50 5.23 27.64
N LEU A 373 -25.58 3.97 27.26
CA LEU A 373 -26.62 3.45 26.36
C LEU A 373 -27.75 2.79 27.15
N PRO A 374 -29.00 2.84 26.65
CA PRO A 374 -30.11 2.04 27.16
C PRO A 374 -29.76 0.55 27.18
N ALA A 375 -30.35 -0.20 28.09
CA ALA A 375 -30.05 -1.62 28.31
C ALA A 375 -30.03 -2.47 27.01
N ARG A 376 -30.97 -2.21 26.09
CA ARG A 376 -31.08 -2.89 24.78
C ARG A 376 -29.88 -2.63 23.84
N LEU A 377 -29.21 -1.50 24.00
CA LEU A 377 -28.12 -1.07 23.11
C LEU A 377 -26.73 -1.25 23.72
N ARG A 378 -26.61 -1.81 24.91
CA ARG A 378 -25.32 -1.98 25.61
C ARG A 378 -24.34 -2.83 24.82
N LEU A 379 -24.80 -3.78 24.01
CA LEU A 379 -23.95 -4.57 23.11
C LEU A 379 -23.21 -3.71 22.09
N LEU A 380 -23.75 -2.54 21.70
CA LEU A 380 -23.08 -1.61 20.82
C LEU A 380 -21.82 -1.00 21.46
N GLY A 381 -21.69 -1.03 22.78
CA GLY A 381 -20.51 -0.54 23.48
C GLY A 381 -19.25 -1.24 23.01
N ASP A 382 -19.23 -2.57 23.06
CA ASP A 382 -18.09 -3.37 22.61
C ASP A 382 -17.97 -3.32 21.06
N ALA A 383 -19.09 -3.35 20.35
CA ALA A 383 -19.12 -3.33 18.89
C ALA A 383 -18.47 -2.05 18.30
N VAL A 384 -18.62 -0.91 18.98
CA VAL A 384 -17.99 0.37 18.60
C VAL A 384 -16.56 0.48 19.15
N ALA A 385 -16.33 0.02 20.39
CA ALA A 385 -15.03 0.18 21.04
C ALA A 385 -13.93 -0.64 20.35
N VAL A 386 -14.26 -1.80 19.78
CA VAL A 386 -13.30 -2.67 19.08
C VAL A 386 -12.71 -1.99 17.84
N PRO A 387 -13.50 -1.56 16.84
CA PRO A 387 -12.93 -0.89 15.67
C PRO A 387 -12.30 0.47 16.02
N LEU A 388 -12.84 1.20 16.98
CA LEU A 388 -12.28 2.47 17.44
C LEU A 388 -10.89 2.29 18.07
N ALA A 389 -10.71 1.28 18.93
CA ALA A 389 -9.43 0.98 19.55
C ALA A 389 -8.36 0.56 18.52
N ALA A 390 -8.76 -0.26 17.55
CA ALA A 390 -7.89 -0.66 16.44
C ALA A 390 -7.52 0.55 15.57
N GLN A 391 -8.50 1.37 15.18
CA GLN A 391 -8.29 2.57 14.35
C GLN A 391 -7.33 3.55 15.02
N VAL A 392 -7.53 3.88 16.29
CA VAL A 392 -6.66 4.81 17.04
C VAL A 392 -5.22 4.27 17.14
N ALA A 393 -5.05 2.97 17.35
CA ALA A 393 -3.72 2.37 17.44
C ALA A 393 -3.00 2.33 16.08
N CYS A 394 -3.74 2.12 14.99
CA CYS A 394 -3.19 1.96 13.64
C CYS A 394 -3.06 3.28 12.87
N ALA A 395 -3.81 4.31 13.25
CA ALA A 395 -3.90 5.57 12.52
C ALA A 395 -2.53 6.18 12.14
N PRO A 396 -1.49 6.21 13.01
CA PRO A 396 -0.19 6.75 12.62
C PRO A 396 0.47 6.00 11.46
N VAL A 397 0.32 4.66 11.43
CA VAL A 397 0.90 3.83 10.36
C VAL A 397 0.05 3.95 9.09
N ILE A 398 -1.27 4.05 9.22
CA ILE A 398 -2.18 4.26 8.06
C ILE A 398 -1.86 5.60 7.39
N VAL A 399 -1.69 6.67 8.16
CA VAL A 399 -1.30 7.99 7.63
C VAL A 399 0.05 7.94 6.94
N LEU A 400 1.03 7.20 7.48
CA LEU A 400 2.32 7.01 6.82
C LEU A 400 2.20 6.36 5.44
N LEU A 401 1.18 5.50 5.24
CA LEU A 401 0.96 4.77 4.00
C LEU A 401 0.06 5.49 2.99
N GLN A 402 -0.93 6.24 3.49
CA GLN A 402 -2.01 6.78 2.66
C GLN A 402 -2.08 8.32 2.66
N GLY A 403 -1.35 9.00 3.54
CA GLY A 403 -1.42 10.47 3.68
C GLY A 403 -2.79 11.01 4.12
N SER A 404 -3.72 10.14 4.54
CA SER A 404 -5.09 10.51 4.87
C SER A 404 -5.63 9.79 6.11
N ILE A 405 -6.66 10.36 6.71
CA ILE A 405 -7.40 9.77 7.84
C ILE A 405 -8.80 9.41 7.38
N THR A 406 -9.18 8.15 7.55
CA THR A 406 -10.51 7.66 7.20
C THR A 406 -11.49 7.93 8.34
N THR A 407 -12.47 8.78 8.11
CA THR A 407 -13.50 9.18 9.11
C THR A 407 -14.62 8.14 9.21
N VAL A 408 -14.94 7.47 8.11
CA VAL A 408 -16.02 6.46 8.03
C VAL A 408 -15.61 5.08 8.53
N ALA A 409 -14.31 4.87 8.82
CA ALA A 409 -13.76 3.55 9.12
C ALA A 409 -14.47 2.82 10.27
N VAL A 410 -14.77 3.54 11.37
CA VAL A 410 -15.42 2.92 12.53
C VAL A 410 -16.82 2.43 12.19
N LEU A 411 -17.60 3.22 11.44
CA LEU A 411 -18.95 2.86 11.03
C LEU A 411 -18.93 1.71 10.00
N ALA A 412 -18.08 1.81 8.99
CA ALA A 412 -17.93 0.77 7.97
C ALA A 412 -17.55 -0.58 8.59
N ASN A 413 -16.57 -0.58 9.50
CA ASN A 413 -16.15 -1.78 10.21
C ASN A 413 -17.25 -2.32 11.18
N LEU A 414 -18.02 -1.44 11.83
CA LEU A 414 -19.14 -1.84 12.67
C LEU A 414 -20.21 -2.59 11.87
N LEU A 415 -20.51 -2.12 10.65
CA LEU A 415 -21.50 -2.76 9.76
C LEU A 415 -20.95 -4.04 9.12
N ALA A 416 -19.67 -4.08 8.76
CA ALA A 416 -19.05 -5.24 8.13
C ALA A 416 -18.74 -6.38 9.13
N ALA A 417 -18.36 -6.06 10.37
CA ALA A 417 -17.90 -7.05 11.36
C ALA A 417 -18.83 -8.27 11.56
N PRO A 418 -20.18 -8.14 11.69
CA PRO A 418 -21.06 -9.29 11.86
C PRO A 418 -21.12 -10.21 10.63
N LEU A 419 -20.74 -9.68 9.45
CA LEU A 419 -20.80 -10.41 8.18
C LEU A 419 -19.51 -11.21 7.91
N VAL A 420 -18.40 -10.87 8.56
CA VAL A 420 -17.12 -11.56 8.41
C VAL A 420 -17.21 -13.02 8.85
N ALA A 421 -17.83 -13.29 10.00
CA ALA A 421 -17.92 -14.64 10.54
C ALA A 421 -18.70 -15.61 9.63
N PRO A 422 -19.92 -15.31 9.17
CA PRO A 422 -20.64 -16.19 8.23
C PRO A 422 -19.90 -16.35 6.89
N THR A 423 -19.30 -15.29 6.35
CA THR A 423 -18.50 -15.37 5.11
C THR A 423 -17.33 -16.34 5.29
N THR A 424 -16.56 -16.18 6.38
CA THR A 424 -15.39 -17.02 6.65
C THR A 424 -15.77 -18.47 6.91
N VAL A 425 -16.79 -18.74 7.73
CA VAL A 425 -17.20 -20.12 8.07
C VAL A 425 -17.74 -20.86 6.84
N LEU A 426 -18.62 -20.24 6.08
CA LEU A 426 -19.18 -20.82 4.85
C LEU A 426 -18.10 -20.95 3.77
N GLY A 427 -17.24 -19.97 3.63
CA GLY A 427 -16.12 -20.02 2.68
C GLY A 427 -15.10 -21.09 3.01
N VAL A 428 -14.73 -21.28 4.30
CA VAL A 428 -13.86 -22.39 4.74
C VAL A 428 -14.53 -23.74 4.49
N LEU A 429 -15.84 -23.85 4.74
CA LEU A 429 -16.58 -25.07 4.42
C LEU A 429 -16.55 -25.36 2.91
N ALA A 430 -16.75 -24.33 2.07
CA ALA A 430 -16.65 -24.46 0.61
C ALA A 430 -15.23 -24.88 0.20
N ALA A 431 -14.18 -24.29 0.78
CA ALA A 431 -12.79 -24.67 0.51
C ALA A 431 -12.50 -26.14 0.90
N VAL A 432 -12.99 -26.61 2.04
CA VAL A 432 -12.82 -28.02 2.49
C VAL A 432 -13.61 -28.99 1.61
N LEU A 433 -14.76 -28.59 1.09
CA LEU A 433 -15.58 -29.42 0.20
C LEU A 433 -15.09 -29.42 -1.24
N SER A 434 -14.33 -28.42 -1.66
CA SER A 434 -13.91 -28.23 -3.05
C SER A 434 -13.09 -29.40 -3.63
N PRO A 435 -12.21 -30.11 -2.86
CA PRO A 435 -11.54 -31.31 -3.36
C PRO A 435 -12.49 -32.50 -3.61
N LEU A 436 -13.62 -32.56 -2.90
CA LEU A 436 -14.61 -33.62 -3.06
C LEU A 436 -15.55 -33.34 -4.22
N SER A 437 -16.14 -32.14 -4.27
CA SER A 437 -17.06 -31.72 -5.31
C SER A 437 -17.06 -30.20 -5.48
N VAL A 438 -16.66 -29.73 -6.66
CA VAL A 438 -16.73 -28.31 -7.00
C VAL A 438 -18.17 -27.79 -7.01
N ALA A 439 -19.14 -28.59 -7.47
CA ALA A 439 -20.54 -28.18 -7.48
C ALA A 439 -21.12 -27.97 -6.07
N LEU A 440 -20.80 -28.89 -5.13
CA LEU A 440 -21.21 -28.72 -3.73
C LEU A 440 -20.50 -27.53 -3.07
N ALA A 441 -19.21 -27.38 -3.32
CA ALA A 441 -18.44 -26.22 -2.85
C ALA A 441 -19.01 -24.89 -3.38
N SER A 442 -19.40 -24.85 -4.67
CA SER A 442 -20.02 -23.68 -5.28
C SER A 442 -21.38 -23.34 -4.65
N ALA A 443 -22.22 -24.36 -4.39
CA ALA A 443 -23.50 -24.14 -3.69
C ALA A 443 -23.30 -23.51 -2.30
N VAL A 444 -22.28 -23.96 -1.54
CA VAL A 444 -21.94 -23.36 -0.25
C VAL A 444 -21.32 -21.96 -0.42
N ALA A 445 -20.49 -21.77 -1.44
CA ALA A 445 -19.89 -20.47 -1.76
C ALA A 445 -20.96 -19.41 -2.11
N TRP A 446 -22.06 -19.79 -2.77
CA TRP A 446 -23.21 -18.91 -3.00
C TRP A 446 -23.85 -18.43 -1.68
N ALA A 447 -23.91 -19.27 -0.67
CA ALA A 447 -24.37 -18.85 0.67
C ALA A 447 -23.38 -17.86 1.32
N ALA A 448 -22.07 -18.01 1.09
CA ALA A 448 -21.05 -17.07 1.54
C ALA A 448 -21.05 -15.76 0.73
N ALA A 449 -21.54 -15.79 -0.50
CA ALA A 449 -21.56 -14.64 -1.40
C ALA A 449 -22.43 -13.49 -0.89
N LEU A 450 -23.57 -13.78 -0.25
CA LEU A 450 -24.48 -12.75 0.24
C LEU A 450 -23.84 -11.84 1.31
N PRO A 451 -23.27 -12.37 2.41
CA PRO A 451 -22.57 -11.51 3.38
C PRO A 451 -21.31 -10.86 2.78
N ALA A 452 -20.57 -11.52 1.88
CA ALA A 452 -19.42 -10.92 1.19
C ALA A 452 -19.83 -9.74 0.30
N TRP A 453 -20.89 -9.90 -0.50
CA TRP A 453 -21.46 -8.81 -1.30
C TRP A 453 -21.92 -7.64 -0.43
N THR A 454 -22.52 -7.92 0.73
CA THR A 454 -22.95 -6.86 1.66
C THR A 454 -21.72 -6.09 2.21
N ILE A 455 -20.60 -6.78 2.52
CA ILE A 455 -19.36 -6.12 2.90
C ILE A 455 -18.88 -5.20 1.77
N ALA A 456 -18.87 -5.67 0.52
CA ALA A 456 -18.51 -4.86 -0.64
C ALA A 456 -19.40 -3.62 -0.80
N ARG A 457 -20.74 -3.79 -0.61
CA ARG A 457 -21.68 -2.65 -0.64
C ARG A 457 -21.41 -1.63 0.46
N VAL A 458 -21.05 -2.06 1.66
CA VAL A 458 -20.63 -1.16 2.74
C VAL A 458 -19.36 -0.38 2.34
N ALA A 459 -18.38 -1.05 1.66
CA ALA A 459 -17.18 -0.40 1.18
C ALA A 459 -17.50 0.69 0.15
N ARG A 460 -18.26 0.35 -0.90
CA ARG A 460 -18.63 1.27 -1.98
C ARG A 460 -19.41 2.47 -1.44
N LEU A 461 -20.49 2.22 -0.67
CA LEU A 461 -21.29 3.30 -0.09
C LEU A 461 -20.48 4.16 0.91
N GLY A 462 -19.55 3.57 1.64
CA GLY A 462 -18.67 4.30 2.55
C GLY A 462 -17.64 5.14 1.81
N ALA A 463 -17.14 4.69 0.66
CA ALA A 463 -16.20 5.43 -0.19
C ALA A 463 -16.86 6.66 -0.83
N ASP A 464 -18.15 6.56 -1.17
CA ASP A 464 -18.94 7.66 -1.74
C ASP A 464 -19.31 8.74 -0.72
N VAL A 465 -19.08 8.53 0.60
CA VAL A 465 -19.42 9.53 1.63
C VAL A 465 -18.53 10.77 1.49
N PRO A 466 -19.11 11.97 1.31
CA PRO A 466 -18.33 13.20 1.30
C PRO A 466 -17.49 13.33 2.58
N TYR A 467 -16.20 13.66 2.43
CA TYR A 467 -15.24 13.71 3.55
C TYR A 467 -15.05 12.38 4.32
N GLY A 468 -15.37 11.25 3.68
CA GLY A 468 -15.09 9.91 4.20
C GLY A 468 -13.61 9.69 4.46
N THR A 469 -12.75 10.38 3.71
CA THR A 469 -11.31 10.53 3.92
C THR A 469 -10.94 12.01 4.05
N VAL A 470 -10.02 12.32 4.96
CA VAL A 470 -9.49 13.66 5.19
C VAL A 470 -7.98 13.61 5.00
N ASP A 471 -7.47 14.46 4.13
CA ASP A 471 -6.03 14.56 3.91
C ASP A 471 -5.31 14.97 5.19
N TRP A 472 -4.16 14.38 5.40
CA TRP A 472 -3.27 14.66 6.52
C TRP A 472 -1.87 14.99 6.02
N VAL A 473 -1.00 15.44 6.91
CA VAL A 473 0.40 15.70 6.57
C VAL A 473 1.07 14.38 6.16
N ASP A 474 1.65 14.34 4.97
CA ASP A 474 2.27 13.14 4.41
C ASP A 474 3.55 12.73 5.13
N GLY A 475 3.84 11.42 5.07
CA GLY A 475 5.10 10.85 5.47
C GLY A 475 5.35 10.83 6.99
N PRO A 476 6.63 10.63 7.39
CA PRO A 476 6.99 10.50 8.81
C PRO A 476 6.60 11.67 9.70
N PRO A 477 6.67 12.94 9.26
CA PRO A 477 6.24 14.07 10.09
C PRO A 477 4.75 14.00 10.47
N GLY A 478 3.89 13.62 9.51
CA GLY A 478 2.45 13.47 9.77
C GLY A 478 2.14 12.33 10.72
N ALA A 479 2.84 11.19 10.57
CA ALA A 479 2.70 10.06 11.47
C ALA A 479 3.13 10.40 12.91
N TRP A 480 4.25 11.11 13.08
CA TRP A 480 4.71 11.58 14.41
C TRP A 480 3.76 12.61 15.03
N LEU A 481 3.25 13.55 14.23
CA LEU A 481 2.27 14.54 14.68
C LEU A 481 1.01 13.84 15.17
N LEU A 482 0.47 12.87 14.41
CA LEU A 482 -0.73 12.12 14.79
C LEU A 482 -0.47 11.26 16.04
N THR A 483 0.70 10.64 16.14
CA THR A 483 1.11 9.88 17.33
C THR A 483 1.14 10.77 18.57
N GLY A 484 1.76 11.93 18.48
CA GLY A 484 1.83 12.91 19.57
C GLY A 484 0.45 13.42 19.99
N LEU A 485 -0.40 13.74 19.01
CA LEU A 485 -1.77 14.19 19.28
C LEU A 485 -2.60 13.08 19.95
N THR A 486 -2.51 11.86 19.45
CA THR A 486 -3.19 10.69 20.02
C THR A 486 -2.73 10.44 21.46
N ALA A 487 -1.40 10.46 21.71
CA ALA A 487 -0.85 10.30 23.04
C ALA A 487 -1.32 11.41 23.98
N ALA A 488 -1.30 12.66 23.52
CA ALA A 488 -1.80 13.81 24.29
C ALA A 488 -3.29 13.65 24.66
N LEU A 489 -4.12 13.26 23.69
CA LEU A 489 -5.55 13.01 23.92
C LEU A 489 -5.79 11.85 24.91
N LEU A 490 -5.02 10.78 24.83
CA LEU A 490 -5.14 9.64 25.75
C LEU A 490 -4.71 10.03 27.18
N VAL A 491 -3.64 10.79 27.33
CA VAL A 491 -3.13 11.23 28.64
C VAL A 491 -4.05 12.30 29.26
N THR A 492 -4.49 13.26 28.48
CA THR A 492 -5.33 14.36 28.95
C THR A 492 -6.84 14.02 28.97
N GLY A 493 -7.23 12.91 28.35
CA GLY A 493 -8.63 12.48 28.22
C GLY A 493 -9.42 12.43 29.53
N PRO A 494 -8.87 11.92 30.64
CA PRO A 494 -9.54 11.98 31.95
C PRO A 494 -9.84 13.42 32.40
N TRP A 495 -8.89 14.34 32.21
CA TRP A 495 -9.05 15.75 32.53
C TRP A 495 -10.11 16.43 31.65
N TRP A 496 -10.06 16.18 30.33
CA TRP A 496 -11.09 16.65 29.40
C TRP A 496 -12.47 16.13 29.75
N ARG A 497 -12.58 14.84 30.10
CA ARG A 497 -13.85 14.25 30.55
C ARG A 497 -14.40 14.94 31.80
N ASP A 498 -13.55 15.23 32.76
CA ASP A 498 -13.96 15.91 34.01
C ASP A 498 -14.31 17.38 33.75
N LEU A 499 -13.59 18.07 32.89
CA LEU A 499 -13.91 19.43 32.44
C LEU A 499 -15.27 19.46 31.72
N LEU A 500 -15.53 18.58 30.78
CA LEU A 500 -16.78 18.49 30.02
C LEU A 500 -17.97 18.11 30.92
N ARG A 501 -17.75 17.33 31.97
CA ARG A 501 -18.77 17.02 32.97
C ARG A 501 -19.12 18.22 33.85
N ARG A 502 -18.13 19.00 34.23
CA ARG A 502 -18.33 20.19 35.05
C ARG A 502 -18.86 21.38 34.26
N ARG A 503 -18.53 21.47 32.99
CA ARG A 503 -18.90 22.56 32.09
C ARG A 503 -19.37 22.00 30.73
N PRO A 504 -20.61 21.48 30.67
CA PRO A 504 -21.12 20.80 29.46
C PRO A 504 -21.21 21.72 28.25
N TRP A 505 -21.27 23.04 28.43
CA TRP A 505 -21.23 24.01 27.36
C TRP A 505 -19.91 23.99 26.53
N TRP A 506 -18.77 23.58 27.15
CA TRP A 506 -17.54 23.33 26.38
C TRP A 506 -17.71 22.16 25.40
N GLY A 507 -18.45 21.14 25.78
CA GLY A 507 -18.78 20.03 24.85
C GLY A 507 -19.64 20.52 23.70
N ALA A 508 -20.64 21.36 23.99
CA ALA A 508 -21.46 21.97 22.94
C ALA A 508 -20.62 22.91 22.04
N ALA A 509 -19.74 23.72 22.61
CA ALA A 509 -18.85 24.61 21.86
C ALA A 509 -17.88 23.82 20.96
N LEU A 510 -17.29 22.72 21.46
CA LEU A 510 -16.44 21.82 20.68
C LEU A 510 -17.21 21.12 19.56
N LEU A 511 -18.44 20.66 19.81
CA LEU A 511 -19.33 20.09 18.81
C LEU A 511 -19.72 21.10 17.73
N VAL A 512 -20.04 22.35 18.14
CA VAL A 512 -20.33 23.43 17.19
C VAL A 512 -19.10 23.81 16.40
N ALA A 513 -17.92 23.90 17.01
CA ALA A 513 -16.66 24.15 16.32
C ALA A 513 -16.30 23.02 15.36
N ALA A 514 -16.44 21.76 15.77
CA ALA A 514 -16.26 20.60 14.91
C ALA A 514 -17.30 20.56 13.78
N ALA A 515 -18.58 20.83 14.09
CA ALA A 515 -19.60 20.94 13.06
C ALA A 515 -19.34 22.11 12.10
N ALA A 516 -18.85 23.24 12.59
CA ALA A 516 -18.51 24.40 11.76
C ALA A 516 -17.25 24.15 10.89
N THR A 517 -16.29 23.34 11.36
CA THR A 517 -15.10 22.97 10.58
C THR A 517 -15.36 21.79 9.65
N LEU A 518 -16.24 20.86 10.03
CA LEU A 518 -16.65 19.70 9.26
C LEU A 518 -17.92 19.97 8.42
N TRP A 519 -18.68 21.03 8.80
CA TRP A 519 -19.78 21.46 7.97
C TRP A 519 -19.22 21.77 6.59
N PRO A 520 -19.75 21.14 5.54
CA PRO A 520 -19.44 21.58 4.21
C PRO A 520 -19.89 23.04 4.17
N VAL A 521 -18.99 23.98 4.42
CA VAL A 521 -19.20 25.34 3.97
C VAL A 521 -19.48 25.12 2.50
N PRO A 522 -20.74 25.33 2.03
CA PRO A 522 -21.01 25.25 0.61
C PRO A 522 -19.93 26.15 0.05
N ALA A 523 -19.04 25.56 -0.75
CA ALA A 523 -17.85 26.24 -1.19
C ALA A 523 -18.34 27.45 -1.97
N TRP A 524 -18.41 28.59 -1.28
CA TRP A 524 -18.51 29.90 -1.88
C TRP A 524 -17.24 30.19 -2.68
N ARG A 525 -16.35 29.21 -2.71
CA ARG A 525 -15.28 29.02 -3.68
C ARG A 525 -15.83 28.10 -4.75
N THR A 526 -16.48 28.71 -5.76
CA THR A 526 -16.73 28.01 -7.02
C THR A 526 -15.40 27.40 -7.49
N TRP A 527 -15.37 26.09 -7.64
CA TRP A 527 -14.25 25.43 -8.29
C TRP A 527 -14.61 25.20 -9.75
N PRO A 528 -13.74 25.54 -10.66
CA PRO A 528 -12.52 26.33 -10.44
C PRO A 528 -12.81 27.79 -10.05
N PRO A 529 -11.86 28.52 -9.45
CA PRO A 529 -12.05 29.93 -9.07
C PRO A 529 -12.39 30.77 -10.31
N PRO A 530 -13.31 31.78 -10.19
CA PRO A 530 -13.65 32.64 -11.30
C PRO A 530 -12.38 33.28 -11.91
N GLY A 531 -12.26 33.23 -13.24
CA GLY A 531 -11.14 33.83 -13.94
C GLY A 531 -9.86 32.96 -13.94
N TRP A 532 -9.96 31.65 -13.67
CA TRP A 532 -8.84 30.76 -13.85
C TRP A 532 -8.23 30.87 -15.26
N GLN A 533 -6.92 30.77 -15.37
CA GLN A 533 -6.19 30.86 -16.65
C GLN A 533 -5.53 29.51 -16.98
N VAL A 534 -4.96 28.86 -15.99
CA VAL A 534 -4.32 27.54 -16.10
C VAL A 534 -4.88 26.62 -15.03
N LEU A 535 -5.25 25.40 -15.39
CA LEU A 535 -5.81 24.40 -14.50
C LEU A 535 -5.19 23.04 -14.81
N ALA A 536 -4.52 22.44 -13.82
CA ALA A 536 -4.06 21.06 -13.88
C ALA A 536 -5.20 20.17 -13.41
N CYS A 537 -5.63 19.24 -14.25
CA CYS A 537 -6.64 18.24 -13.92
C CYS A 537 -6.06 17.17 -13.00
N ASP A 538 -6.88 16.71 -12.06
CA ASP A 538 -6.55 15.50 -11.28
C ASP A 538 -6.97 14.28 -12.11
N VAL A 539 -6.02 13.76 -12.89
CA VAL A 539 -6.21 12.60 -13.77
C VAL A 539 -5.44 11.36 -13.27
N GLY A 540 -5.02 11.36 -12.00
CA GLY A 540 -4.23 10.30 -11.42
C GLY A 540 -2.77 10.36 -11.83
N GLN A 541 -2.16 9.22 -12.13
CA GLN A 541 -0.79 9.16 -12.62
C GLN A 541 -0.78 9.48 -14.11
N GLY A 542 -0.47 10.72 -14.46
CA GLY A 542 -0.45 11.24 -15.83
C GLY A 542 -0.69 12.73 -15.85
N ASP A 543 -0.83 13.28 -17.04
CA ASP A 543 -0.94 14.73 -17.26
C ASP A 543 -2.19 15.09 -18.05
N ALA A 544 -2.88 16.13 -17.57
CA ALA A 544 -3.89 16.88 -18.33
C ALA A 544 -3.92 18.32 -17.85
N THR A 545 -3.63 19.27 -18.73
CA THR A 545 -3.57 20.69 -18.39
C THR A 545 -4.48 21.51 -19.30
N LEU A 546 -5.39 22.27 -18.70
CA LEU A 546 -6.27 23.19 -19.38
C LEU A 546 -5.69 24.61 -19.35
N LEU A 547 -5.65 25.25 -20.51
CA LEU A 547 -5.34 26.66 -20.69
C LEU A 547 -6.61 27.38 -21.19
N ARG A 548 -7.12 28.32 -20.45
CA ARG A 548 -8.38 28.98 -20.79
C ARG A 548 -8.26 29.85 -22.06
N SER A 549 -8.96 29.46 -23.11
CA SER A 549 -8.95 30.14 -24.41
C SER A 549 -10.18 31.03 -24.65
N GLY A 550 -11.22 30.89 -23.82
CA GLY A 550 -12.46 31.63 -23.90
C GLY A 550 -13.36 31.43 -22.68
N PRO A 551 -14.58 31.97 -22.67
CA PRO A 551 -15.49 31.83 -21.52
C PRO A 551 -15.81 30.38 -21.14
N ALA A 552 -16.09 29.53 -22.14
CA ALA A 552 -16.38 28.12 -21.98
C ALA A 552 -15.46 27.26 -22.89
N ALA A 553 -14.26 27.77 -23.23
CA ALA A 553 -13.32 27.11 -24.14
C ALA A 553 -11.92 27.03 -23.53
N ALA A 554 -11.21 25.97 -23.86
CA ALA A 554 -9.84 25.78 -23.43
C ALA A 554 -8.97 25.15 -24.53
N VAL A 555 -7.64 25.31 -24.38
CA VAL A 555 -6.66 24.42 -24.95
C VAL A 555 -6.39 23.34 -23.92
N LEU A 556 -6.42 22.08 -24.33
CA LEU A 556 -6.09 20.94 -23.50
C LEU A 556 -4.73 20.37 -23.93
N VAL A 557 -3.83 20.20 -22.97
CA VAL A 557 -2.51 19.58 -23.19
C VAL A 557 -2.49 18.29 -22.41
N ASP A 558 -2.40 17.19 -23.13
CA ASP A 558 -2.55 15.80 -22.68
C ASP A 558 -3.93 15.48 -22.07
N THR A 559 -4.26 14.20 -21.94
CA THR A 559 -5.60 13.75 -21.54
C THR A 559 -5.60 12.87 -20.30
N GLY A 560 -4.42 12.52 -19.76
CA GLY A 560 -4.31 11.56 -18.68
C GLY A 560 -4.57 10.11 -19.11
N PRO A 561 -4.51 9.15 -18.17
CA PRO A 561 -4.69 7.73 -18.46
C PRO A 561 -6.16 7.30 -18.61
N GLU A 562 -7.09 7.97 -17.90
CA GLU A 562 -8.47 7.50 -17.76
C GLU A 562 -9.49 8.48 -18.35
N PRO A 563 -10.40 7.98 -19.23
CA PRO A 563 -11.42 8.81 -19.89
C PRO A 563 -12.33 9.58 -18.93
N ASP A 564 -12.75 8.94 -17.84
CA ASP A 564 -13.71 9.52 -16.90
C ASP A 564 -13.13 10.67 -16.09
N LEU A 565 -11.83 10.63 -15.78
CA LEU A 565 -11.15 11.65 -14.97
C LEU A 565 -11.04 12.97 -15.74
N VAL A 566 -10.56 12.93 -16.97
CA VAL A 566 -10.46 14.15 -17.80
C VAL A 566 -11.83 14.69 -18.17
N ALA A 567 -12.81 13.82 -18.49
CA ALA A 567 -14.18 14.24 -18.76
C ALA A 567 -14.81 14.94 -17.55
N ARG A 568 -14.52 14.47 -16.33
CA ARG A 568 -14.95 15.12 -15.09
C ARG A 568 -14.31 16.49 -14.95
N CYS A 569 -12.99 16.59 -15.14
CA CYS A 569 -12.28 17.86 -15.07
C CYS A 569 -12.83 18.89 -16.04
N LEU A 570 -13.11 18.52 -17.30
CA LEU A 570 -13.71 19.41 -18.29
C LEU A 570 -15.08 19.94 -17.84
N ARG A 571 -15.93 19.06 -17.30
CA ARG A 571 -17.26 19.47 -16.77
C ARG A 571 -17.14 20.41 -15.58
N GLU A 572 -16.27 20.10 -14.61
CA GLU A 572 -16.03 20.93 -13.42
C GLU A 572 -15.40 22.27 -13.78
N ALA A 573 -14.53 22.29 -14.79
CA ALA A 573 -13.93 23.52 -15.31
C ALA A 573 -14.90 24.38 -16.12
N GLY A 574 -16.10 23.88 -16.42
CA GLY A 574 -17.09 24.57 -17.28
C GLY A 574 -16.60 24.70 -18.71
N VAL A 575 -15.81 23.76 -19.20
CA VAL A 575 -15.32 23.74 -20.58
C VAL A 575 -16.33 23.01 -21.46
N GLU A 576 -16.86 23.69 -22.44
CA GLU A 576 -17.84 23.18 -23.41
C GLU A 576 -17.20 22.88 -24.78
N ARG A 577 -15.98 23.37 -25.02
CA ARG A 577 -15.23 23.18 -26.26
C ARG A 577 -13.72 23.17 -26.02
N VAL A 578 -13.00 22.28 -26.68
CA VAL A 578 -11.54 22.30 -26.77
C VAL A 578 -11.14 22.95 -28.13
N ASP A 579 -10.60 24.17 -28.07
CA ASP A 579 -10.15 24.90 -29.26
C ASP A 579 -8.90 24.26 -29.90
N LEU A 580 -8.04 23.63 -29.09
CA LEU A 580 -6.89 22.86 -29.52
C LEU A 580 -6.56 21.79 -28.47
N LEU A 581 -6.44 20.57 -28.93
CA LEU A 581 -5.85 19.47 -28.17
C LEU A 581 -4.38 19.34 -28.54
N VAL A 582 -3.50 19.28 -27.58
CA VAL A 582 -2.06 19.04 -27.76
C VAL A 582 -1.73 17.71 -27.08
N LEU A 583 -1.30 16.72 -27.82
CA LEU A 583 -0.79 15.46 -27.27
C LEU A 583 0.73 15.50 -27.31
N SER A 584 1.34 15.61 -26.13
CA SER A 584 2.78 15.80 -25.99
C SER A 584 3.55 14.61 -26.55
N HIS A 585 3.12 13.40 -26.23
CA HIS A 585 3.66 12.13 -26.72
C HIS A 585 2.61 11.01 -26.53
N PHE A 586 2.92 9.76 -26.96
CA PHE A 586 1.94 8.69 -27.06
C PHE A 586 1.99 7.66 -25.92
N HIS A 587 2.46 8.02 -24.73
CA HIS A 587 2.27 7.14 -23.57
C HIS A 587 0.82 7.16 -23.07
N ALA A 588 0.36 6.04 -22.53
CA ALA A 588 -1.02 5.87 -22.10
C ALA A 588 -1.49 6.88 -21.05
N ASP A 589 -0.59 7.32 -20.18
CA ASP A 589 -0.81 8.33 -19.15
C ASP A 589 -0.94 9.77 -19.68
N HIS A 590 -0.75 9.98 -21.00
CA HIS A 590 -0.95 11.24 -21.70
C HIS A 590 -2.07 11.19 -22.75
N VAL A 591 -2.38 10.02 -23.30
CA VAL A 591 -3.38 9.88 -24.38
C VAL A 591 -4.55 8.96 -24.02
N GLY A 592 -4.46 8.17 -22.94
CA GLY A 592 -5.47 7.18 -22.57
C GLY A 592 -6.85 7.77 -22.28
N GLY A 593 -6.92 9.02 -21.83
CA GLY A 593 -8.16 9.75 -21.59
C GLY A 593 -8.85 10.31 -22.84
N LEU A 594 -8.28 10.14 -24.05
CA LEU A 594 -8.79 10.78 -25.29
C LEU A 594 -10.26 10.49 -25.54
N ALA A 595 -10.71 9.25 -25.38
CA ALA A 595 -12.12 8.87 -25.56
C ALA A 595 -13.06 9.70 -24.64
N GLY A 596 -12.62 10.00 -23.41
CA GLY A 596 -13.36 10.84 -22.47
C GLY A 596 -13.48 12.29 -22.92
N VAL A 597 -12.43 12.85 -23.53
CA VAL A 597 -12.45 14.21 -24.09
C VAL A 597 -13.41 14.28 -25.27
N LEU A 598 -13.26 13.34 -26.23
CA LEU A 598 -14.08 13.28 -27.45
C LEU A 598 -15.57 13.02 -27.16
N GLY A 599 -15.86 12.27 -26.09
CA GLY A 599 -17.22 12.00 -25.63
C GLY A 599 -17.84 13.15 -24.82
N ALA A 600 -17.02 14.00 -24.21
CA ALA A 600 -17.50 15.08 -23.34
C ALA A 600 -17.71 16.42 -24.07
N VAL A 601 -16.79 16.80 -24.99
CA VAL A 601 -16.81 18.12 -25.65
C VAL A 601 -16.28 18.04 -27.08
N PRO A 602 -16.74 18.92 -27.99
CA PRO A 602 -16.17 19.02 -29.33
C PRO A 602 -14.72 19.52 -29.29
N VAL A 603 -13.85 18.89 -30.08
CA VAL A 603 -12.45 19.26 -30.26
C VAL A 603 -12.26 19.84 -31.66
N ALA A 604 -11.78 21.09 -31.75
CA ALA A 604 -11.67 21.81 -33.03
C ALA A 604 -10.47 21.34 -33.86
N ALA A 605 -9.34 21.03 -33.24
CA ALA A 605 -8.14 20.50 -33.90
C ALA A 605 -7.20 19.86 -32.87
N ALA A 606 -6.26 19.01 -33.34
CA ALA A 606 -5.23 18.41 -32.49
C ALA A 606 -3.82 18.62 -33.06
N TYR A 607 -2.86 18.87 -32.16
CA TYR A 607 -1.42 18.86 -32.42
C TYR A 607 -0.81 17.66 -31.73
N LEU A 608 0.01 16.94 -32.48
CA LEU A 608 0.57 15.65 -32.05
C LEU A 608 2.09 15.70 -32.08
N SER A 609 2.72 14.94 -31.20
CA SER A 609 4.15 14.66 -31.33
C SER A 609 4.47 14.06 -32.71
N PRO A 610 5.56 14.48 -33.36
CA PRO A 610 6.01 13.83 -34.60
C PRO A 610 6.62 12.42 -34.33
N VAL A 611 6.94 12.10 -33.10
CA VAL A 611 7.51 10.80 -32.71
C VAL A 611 6.39 9.82 -32.36
N ARG A 612 6.20 8.79 -33.20
CA ARG A 612 5.12 7.80 -33.08
C ARG A 612 5.56 6.59 -32.25
N GLU A 613 5.99 6.87 -31.02
CA GLU A 613 6.41 5.86 -30.06
C GLU A 613 5.50 5.90 -28.81
N PRO A 614 4.97 4.79 -28.39
CA PRO A 614 4.92 3.47 -28.98
C PRO A 614 3.98 3.41 -30.22
N PRO A 615 4.32 2.65 -31.28
CA PRO A 615 3.65 2.77 -32.59
C PRO A 615 2.19 2.35 -32.59
N ASP A 616 1.79 1.39 -31.78
CA ASP A 616 0.41 0.89 -31.70
C ASP A 616 -0.50 1.86 -30.91
N VAL A 617 -0.02 2.52 -29.84
CA VAL A 617 -0.80 3.57 -29.16
C VAL A 617 -0.95 4.78 -30.07
N ALA A 618 0.12 5.16 -30.75
CA ALA A 618 0.06 6.24 -31.72
C ALA A 618 -0.98 5.93 -32.82
N ALA A 619 -0.98 4.71 -33.35
CA ALA A 619 -1.94 4.28 -34.36
C ALA A 619 -3.39 4.28 -33.83
N ALA A 620 -3.61 3.78 -32.60
CA ALA A 620 -4.92 3.81 -31.95
C ALA A 620 -5.43 5.24 -31.72
N THR A 621 -4.58 6.12 -31.21
CA THR A 621 -4.88 7.54 -30.96
C THR A 621 -5.26 8.26 -32.26
N LEU A 622 -4.52 8.01 -33.36
CA LEU A 622 -4.81 8.56 -34.68
C LEU A 622 -6.16 8.06 -35.21
N ALA A 623 -6.45 6.77 -35.03
CA ALA A 623 -7.71 6.17 -35.45
C ALA A 623 -8.90 6.78 -34.68
N GLU A 624 -8.78 7.01 -33.37
CA GLU A 624 -9.79 7.69 -32.55
C GLU A 624 -10.05 9.12 -33.02
N LEU A 625 -9.00 9.91 -33.24
CA LEU A 625 -9.13 11.28 -33.75
C LEU A 625 -9.79 11.31 -35.13
N ALA A 626 -9.42 10.39 -36.02
CA ALA A 626 -10.01 10.27 -37.33
C ALA A 626 -11.48 9.85 -37.27
N ALA A 627 -11.83 8.88 -36.41
CA ALA A 627 -13.21 8.45 -36.22
C ALA A 627 -14.12 9.58 -35.66
N ALA A 628 -13.56 10.43 -34.80
CA ALA A 628 -14.24 11.62 -34.27
C ALA A 628 -14.23 12.80 -35.26
N GLY A 629 -13.60 12.68 -36.44
CA GLY A 629 -13.51 13.75 -37.43
C GLY A 629 -12.66 14.96 -36.97
N VAL A 630 -11.75 14.76 -36.00
CA VAL A 630 -10.87 15.82 -35.49
C VAL A 630 -9.70 16.06 -36.44
N PRO A 631 -9.57 17.26 -37.05
CA PRO A 631 -8.40 17.59 -37.86
C PRO A 631 -7.13 17.57 -36.97
N HIS A 632 -6.13 16.81 -37.39
CA HIS A 632 -4.90 16.70 -36.63
C HIS A 632 -3.65 16.80 -37.50
N ARG A 633 -2.56 17.26 -36.91
CA ARG A 633 -1.25 17.35 -37.55
C ARG A 633 -0.11 17.34 -36.55
N ASP A 634 1.08 17.10 -37.03
CA ASP A 634 2.28 17.13 -36.22
C ASP A 634 2.69 18.57 -35.90
N GLY A 635 3.03 18.80 -34.63
CA GLY A 635 3.59 20.08 -34.20
C GLY A 635 5.05 20.19 -34.63
N THR A 636 5.42 21.33 -35.21
CA THR A 636 6.78 21.59 -35.67
C THR A 636 7.43 22.70 -34.85
N ALA A 637 8.68 22.48 -34.39
CA ALA A 637 9.41 23.48 -33.63
C ALA A 637 9.50 24.84 -34.37
N GLY A 638 9.21 25.91 -33.66
CA GLY A 638 9.12 27.30 -34.21
C GLY A 638 7.72 27.68 -34.70
N GLU A 639 6.80 26.73 -34.77
CA GLU A 639 5.42 27.00 -35.18
C GLU A 639 4.66 27.79 -34.12
N ARG A 640 3.91 28.82 -34.53
CA ARG A 640 3.03 29.59 -33.65
C ARG A 640 1.58 29.46 -34.07
N ARG A 641 0.71 29.26 -33.09
CA ARG A 641 -0.73 29.17 -33.32
C ARG A 641 -1.49 29.93 -32.24
N ARG A 642 -2.57 30.55 -32.67
CA ARG A 642 -3.57 31.13 -31.77
C ARG A 642 -4.78 30.19 -31.68
N ALA A 643 -5.16 29.83 -30.46
CA ALA A 643 -6.38 29.09 -30.16
C ALA A 643 -7.20 29.94 -29.16
N GLY A 644 -8.27 30.61 -29.64
CA GLY A 644 -8.99 31.60 -28.84
C GLY A 644 -8.06 32.75 -28.39
N SER A 645 -7.99 32.98 -27.07
CA SER A 645 -7.09 33.98 -26.48
C SER A 645 -5.67 33.47 -26.23
N VAL A 646 -5.43 32.15 -26.33
CA VAL A 646 -4.13 31.54 -26.06
C VAL A 646 -3.25 31.59 -27.30
N LEU A 647 -2.00 32.06 -27.12
CA LEU A 647 -0.97 31.99 -28.15
C LEU A 647 0.02 30.91 -27.77
N LEU A 648 0.17 29.92 -28.64
CA LEU A 648 1.09 28.80 -28.44
C LEU A 648 2.28 28.86 -29.41
N GLU A 649 3.46 28.58 -28.94
CA GLU A 649 4.66 28.34 -29.75
C GLU A 649 5.21 26.93 -29.43
N VAL A 650 5.34 26.08 -30.43
CA VAL A 650 5.98 24.78 -30.31
C VAL A 650 7.49 25.01 -30.24
N VAL A 651 8.12 24.69 -29.12
CA VAL A 651 9.55 24.89 -28.88
C VAL A 651 10.36 23.63 -29.20
N GLY A 652 9.75 22.45 -29.03
CA GLY A 652 10.33 21.15 -29.28
C GLY A 652 9.28 20.10 -29.65
N PRO A 653 9.72 18.89 -30.08
CA PRO A 653 11.10 18.45 -30.18
C PRO A 653 11.86 19.12 -31.34
N GLY A 654 13.20 19.14 -31.22
CA GLY A 654 14.05 19.61 -32.30
C GLY A 654 14.06 18.67 -33.52
N PRO A 655 14.57 19.13 -34.67
CA PRO A 655 14.50 18.35 -35.93
C PRO A 655 15.41 17.10 -35.96
N ARG A 656 16.25 16.91 -34.93
CA ARG A 656 17.15 15.76 -34.84
C ARG A 656 16.70 14.86 -33.69
N PRO A 657 16.66 13.52 -33.92
CA PRO A 657 16.38 12.56 -32.86
C PRO A 657 17.38 12.71 -31.70
N VAL A 658 16.87 12.64 -30.49
CA VAL A 658 17.70 12.65 -29.28
C VAL A 658 18.25 11.24 -29.06
N VAL A 659 19.55 11.14 -28.79
CA VAL A 659 20.22 9.87 -28.50
C VAL A 659 20.23 9.66 -26.98
N GLY A 660 19.65 8.54 -26.52
CA GLY A 660 19.53 8.17 -25.10
C GLY A 660 18.15 8.51 -24.50
N GLY A 661 17.81 7.84 -23.42
CA GLY A 661 16.50 7.93 -22.79
C GLY A 661 15.35 7.31 -23.60
N SER A 662 14.10 7.60 -23.19
CA SER A 662 12.90 7.20 -23.91
C SER A 662 12.72 8.04 -25.19
N ALA A 663 12.56 7.39 -26.34
CA ALA A 663 12.31 8.09 -27.60
C ALA A 663 10.96 8.84 -27.55
N ALA A 664 9.93 8.24 -26.95
CA ALA A 664 8.63 8.87 -26.75
C ALA A 664 8.74 10.13 -25.89
N ASN A 665 9.35 10.01 -24.70
CA ASN A 665 9.50 11.13 -23.75
C ASN A 665 10.33 12.27 -24.36
N ASN A 666 11.46 11.94 -24.99
CA ASN A 666 12.32 12.92 -25.65
C ASN A 666 11.74 13.47 -26.94
N GLY A 667 10.70 12.83 -27.47
CA GLY A 667 9.86 13.29 -28.56
C GLY A 667 8.68 14.16 -28.13
N SER A 668 8.54 14.50 -26.86
CA SER A 668 7.43 15.30 -26.35
C SER A 668 7.34 16.68 -27.05
N LEU A 669 6.13 17.06 -27.46
CA LEU A 669 5.84 18.44 -27.84
C LEU A 669 6.03 19.36 -26.64
N VAL A 670 7.02 20.22 -26.73
CA VAL A 670 7.24 21.29 -25.75
C VAL A 670 6.58 22.55 -26.22
N VAL A 671 5.68 23.09 -25.42
CA VAL A 671 4.86 24.25 -25.78
C VAL A 671 5.11 25.41 -24.83
N ASP A 672 5.43 26.57 -25.40
CA ASP A 672 5.46 27.86 -24.73
C ASP A 672 4.11 28.55 -25.02
N ALA A 673 3.29 28.70 -23.99
CA ALA A 673 1.93 29.26 -24.13
C ALA A 673 1.78 30.58 -23.38
N ALA A 674 1.23 31.58 -24.04
CA ALA A 674 0.78 32.81 -23.42
C ALA A 674 -0.74 32.77 -23.19
N VAL A 675 -1.14 32.86 -21.92
CA VAL A 675 -2.53 32.75 -21.45
C VAL A 675 -2.84 33.95 -20.58
N GLY A 676 -3.54 34.93 -21.13
CA GLY A 676 -3.70 36.22 -20.45
C GLY A 676 -2.35 36.88 -20.17
N ASP A 677 -2.07 37.17 -18.90
CA ASP A 677 -0.81 37.75 -18.43
C ASP A 677 0.25 36.71 -18.07
N LEU A 678 -0.09 35.40 -18.18
CA LEU A 678 0.79 34.31 -17.80
C LEU A 678 1.52 33.74 -19.01
N ARG A 679 2.78 33.38 -18.81
CA ARG A 679 3.58 32.60 -19.73
C ARG A 679 3.88 31.25 -19.15
N VAL A 680 3.45 30.19 -19.83
CA VAL A 680 3.44 28.80 -19.34
C VAL A 680 4.33 27.96 -20.24
N LEU A 681 5.27 27.24 -19.64
CA LEU A 681 6.05 26.22 -20.35
C LEU A 681 5.54 24.82 -19.98
N LEU A 682 5.06 24.10 -20.99
CA LEU A 682 4.57 22.72 -20.87
C LEU A 682 5.58 21.81 -21.58
N THR A 683 6.19 20.90 -20.82
CA THR A 683 7.34 20.11 -21.31
C THR A 683 6.97 18.68 -21.68
N GLY A 684 5.71 18.24 -21.49
CA GLY A 684 5.39 16.83 -21.52
C GLY A 684 6.28 16.08 -20.55
N ASP A 685 6.76 14.90 -20.92
CA ASP A 685 7.65 14.07 -20.11
C ASP A 685 9.11 14.10 -20.57
N LEU A 686 9.52 15.26 -21.06
CA LEU A 686 10.86 15.48 -21.55
C LEU A 686 11.94 15.11 -20.53
N GLU A 687 12.83 14.21 -20.92
CA GLU A 687 13.98 13.79 -20.12
C GLU A 687 15.18 14.76 -20.27
N PRO A 688 16.20 14.66 -19.40
CA PRO A 688 17.37 15.55 -19.46
C PRO A 688 18.06 15.59 -20.82
N GLU A 689 18.07 14.49 -21.54
CA GLU A 689 18.66 14.35 -22.88
C GLU A 689 17.90 15.17 -23.91
N GLY A 690 16.56 15.16 -23.88
CA GLY A 690 15.69 15.96 -24.73
C GLY A 690 15.65 17.44 -24.33
N ALA A 691 15.89 17.76 -23.06
CA ALA A 691 15.92 19.13 -22.58
C ALA A 691 17.17 19.90 -23.03
N TRP A 692 18.28 19.21 -23.27
CA TRP A 692 19.55 19.85 -23.65
C TRP A 692 19.46 20.71 -24.95
N PRO A 693 18.88 20.23 -26.05
CA PRO A 693 18.70 21.02 -27.27
C PRO A 693 17.84 22.28 -27.08
N LEU A 694 16.90 22.25 -26.12
CA LEU A 694 15.95 23.35 -25.87
C LEU A 694 16.57 24.52 -25.10
N ARG A 695 17.76 24.38 -24.56
CA ARG A 695 18.43 25.46 -23.79
C ARG A 695 18.60 26.74 -24.60
N ARG A 696 18.95 26.64 -25.89
CA ARG A 696 19.13 27.80 -26.76
C ARG A 696 17.80 28.47 -27.09
N PRO A 697 16.77 27.76 -27.58
CA PRO A 697 15.44 28.33 -27.86
C PRO A 697 14.78 28.98 -26.63
N LEU A 698 15.04 28.47 -25.43
CA LEU A 698 14.47 28.97 -24.17
C LEU A 698 15.34 30.03 -23.46
N GLN A 699 16.55 30.31 -23.98
CA GLN A 699 17.46 31.27 -23.36
C GLN A 699 16.87 32.68 -23.37
N GLY A 700 16.82 33.31 -22.19
CA GLY A 700 16.29 34.66 -22.02
C GLY A 700 14.77 34.77 -22.01
N ARG A 701 14.04 33.65 -22.00
CA ARG A 701 12.59 33.62 -21.79
C ARG A 701 12.29 33.41 -20.30
N ASP A 702 11.40 34.24 -19.76
CA ASP A 702 10.90 34.06 -18.39
C ASP A 702 9.50 33.42 -18.46
N PHE A 703 9.25 32.48 -17.55
CA PHE A 703 8.00 31.77 -17.43
C PHE A 703 7.41 31.93 -16.03
N ASP A 704 6.12 32.22 -15.95
CA ASP A 704 5.38 32.32 -14.71
C ASP A 704 5.02 30.91 -14.17
N VAL A 705 4.74 29.98 -15.08
CA VAL A 705 4.37 28.59 -14.77
C VAL A 705 5.23 27.63 -15.58
N LEU A 706 5.79 26.63 -14.90
CA LEU A 706 6.51 25.53 -15.53
C LEU A 706 5.85 24.21 -15.14
N LYS A 707 5.32 23.46 -16.11
CA LYS A 707 4.95 22.06 -15.92
C LYS A 707 6.24 21.21 -15.98
N VAL A 708 6.54 20.53 -14.91
CA VAL A 708 7.70 19.63 -14.82
C VAL A 708 7.25 18.22 -15.16
N ALA A 709 8.02 17.51 -15.99
CA ALA A 709 7.80 16.10 -16.29
C ALA A 709 7.73 15.27 -14.99
N HIS A 710 6.76 14.39 -14.86
CA HIS A 710 6.59 13.61 -13.62
C HIS A 710 7.71 12.56 -13.42
N HIS A 711 8.43 12.18 -14.48
CA HIS A 711 9.65 11.39 -14.45
C HIS A 711 10.94 12.18 -14.21
N ALA A 712 10.86 13.52 -14.06
CA ALA A 712 12.05 14.35 -13.88
C ALA A 712 12.72 14.05 -12.54
N ARG A 713 13.92 13.47 -12.58
CA ARG A 713 14.81 13.43 -11.41
C ARG A 713 15.18 14.87 -11.01
N PRO A 714 15.26 15.19 -9.71
CA PRO A 714 15.68 16.54 -9.31
C PRO A 714 16.99 16.88 -9.99
N PRO A 715 17.09 18.02 -10.72
CA PRO A 715 18.27 18.35 -11.48
C PRO A 715 19.45 18.54 -10.52
N ARG A 716 20.53 17.86 -10.78
CA ARG A 716 21.82 18.10 -10.08
C ARG A 716 22.38 19.48 -10.38
N THR A 717 21.82 20.23 -11.34
CA THR A 717 22.17 21.61 -11.65
C THR A 717 20.96 22.37 -12.16
N SER A 718 20.68 23.53 -11.56
CA SER A 718 19.58 24.47 -11.87
C SER A 718 19.68 25.19 -13.23
N ALA A 719 20.45 24.68 -14.20
CA ALA A 719 20.84 25.37 -15.41
C ALA A 719 20.13 24.89 -16.70
N SER A 720 19.17 23.99 -16.63
CA SER A 720 18.58 23.41 -17.84
C SER A 720 17.32 24.11 -18.38
N TYR A 721 16.59 24.80 -17.56
CA TYR A 721 15.43 25.61 -17.97
C TYR A 721 15.66 27.07 -17.63
N GLY A 722 15.11 28.00 -18.42
CA GLY A 722 15.12 29.43 -18.11
C GLY A 722 14.68 29.64 -16.66
N ARG A 723 15.21 30.65 -15.97
CA ARG A 723 14.82 30.95 -14.58
C ARG A 723 13.32 31.22 -14.54
N PRO A 724 12.52 30.47 -13.77
CA PRO A 724 11.14 30.86 -13.52
C PRO A 724 11.15 32.17 -12.76
N GLY A 725 10.40 33.15 -13.23
CA GLY A 725 10.10 34.36 -12.48
C GLY A 725 9.57 33.98 -11.09
N ARG A 726 9.74 34.82 -10.10
CA ARG A 726 9.52 34.55 -8.65
C ARG A 726 8.10 34.14 -8.24
N ARG A 727 7.21 33.75 -9.17
CA ARG A 727 5.80 33.46 -8.88
C ARG A 727 5.41 32.03 -9.32
N SER A 728 5.40 31.13 -8.38
CA SER A 728 4.83 29.77 -8.37
C SER A 728 5.45 28.70 -9.29
N ARG A 729 5.95 27.63 -8.67
CA ARG A 729 6.24 26.35 -9.30
C ARG A 729 5.03 25.44 -9.11
N SER A 730 4.37 25.01 -10.17
CA SER A 730 3.48 23.86 -10.11
C SER A 730 4.25 22.65 -10.59
N SER A 731 4.57 21.72 -9.70
CA SER A 731 5.00 20.39 -10.06
C SER A 731 3.77 19.51 -10.14
N GLY A 732 3.43 19.07 -11.33
CA GLY A 732 2.46 18.00 -11.53
C GLY A 732 3.11 16.63 -11.25
N SER A 733 3.94 16.53 -10.21
CA SER A 733 4.43 15.24 -9.77
C SER A 733 3.51 14.73 -8.69
N ALA A 734 2.72 13.73 -8.99
CA ALA A 734 2.18 12.88 -7.96
C ALA A 734 3.37 12.25 -7.20
N PRO A 735 3.42 12.30 -5.86
CA PRO A 735 4.23 11.34 -5.14
C PRO A 735 3.68 9.95 -5.49
N THR A 736 4.54 8.94 -5.44
CA THR A 736 4.20 7.53 -5.60
C THR A 736 3.27 7.02 -4.48
N THR A 737 2.20 7.75 -4.21
CA THR A 737 1.08 7.41 -3.31
C THR A 737 -0.18 8.08 -3.84
N PRO A 738 -1.30 7.37 -3.94
CA PRO A 738 -2.55 7.91 -4.47
C PRO A 738 -3.18 8.84 -3.43
N SER A 739 -2.89 10.11 -3.48
CA SER A 739 -3.70 11.22 -2.97
C SER A 739 -2.88 12.53 -3.02
N ALA A 740 -2.73 13.12 -4.19
CA ALA A 740 -2.27 14.49 -4.30
C ALA A 740 -3.46 15.41 -4.54
N THR A 741 -3.98 15.98 -3.48
CA THR A 741 -4.86 17.15 -3.60
C THR A 741 -4.10 18.30 -4.23
N PRO A 742 -4.69 19.04 -5.18
CA PRO A 742 -4.02 20.18 -5.79
C PRO A 742 -3.69 21.22 -4.72
N ARG A 743 -2.41 21.49 -4.51
CA ARG A 743 -1.98 22.65 -3.74
C ARG A 743 -2.48 23.90 -4.49
N ARG A 744 -3.40 24.60 -3.86
CA ARG A 744 -3.90 25.89 -4.30
C ARG A 744 -2.72 26.85 -4.49
N ALA A 745 -2.45 27.23 -5.73
CA ALA A 745 -1.76 28.48 -5.98
C ALA A 745 -2.71 29.64 -5.60
N ARG A 746 -2.26 30.53 -4.74
CA ARG A 746 -2.89 31.83 -4.52
C ARG A 746 -2.57 32.76 -5.68
#